data_e849745daac99dc92475683d83cc3149
#
_entry.id   e849745daac99dc92475683d83cc3149
#
_cell.length_a   1.000
_cell.length_b   1.000
_cell.length_c   1.000
_cell.angle_alpha   90.00
_cell.angle_beta   90.00
_cell.angle_gamma   90.00
#
_symmetry.space_group_name_H-M   'P 1'
#
loop_
_entity.id
_entity.type
_entity.pdbx_description
1 polymer ?
#
loop_
_entity_poly.entity_id
_entity_poly.type
_entity_poly.pdbx_seq_one_letter_code
_entity_poly.pdbx_strand_id
1 'polypeptide(L)'
;MTENKNYYKKKLILFLFIITTIFGLLSLFGYYSVKIQDPLQLLSAVLYGTIKLFLFVSPISPEEKTPFIYEFAKWAAPILTSAFIFTQISNVLLHVKNVLVNRLSAKHVLFFGNSEMGELLIGNLQKEKNYKISLVTKDFLDERVKNKYEKKGIACYQLDFEKSDKNEIKELFSTLNISKAKYIFFCGESDLENFSLYANVIQRIKPKKPISTYVHCESGTVAGYMEELLKEERKKEESLKKLDSLHFNQKDLTVRLIMEDELVKQSIFRSLTGLSDIGSDTSPAISSYKESDISPATSSATSYTASSTIPSSMPSVTSEAKDMSVENMDEAIRPLHILLFGINDLSLPLIKQLANDATLSLRKNTRLTLIGDVASRNPDIQNPNQEVDMQKVDIQKVDMQSMAPMTSLKRALEIDCFDLGSSTEEWKQQEKLRQYLKSIREESAPMLIFLMHQDVIQNLKALNLINRYFEKLPKIIRNVSNVDLTKLLPQNQGKIRSFGDLSEIMTGEVIVREELDKRAKAFNKSYNQASSIAGMGEDTSWNELSYVKKNSSRQSASHAAIKEEILKTVFKGKSSQEMRAYLKEKFEEFARLQDLQKKSKEVFQKEFRAFLKDNPVLDFLSRLEHKRWCNSYYAMGFRYGEKKDESRKTHPCLIEDWEMVIGEKFDICHPEYDLLSVFTLFQEER
;
A
#
# COMPACT_ATOMS: atom_id res chain seq x y z
N MET A 1 17.73 -18.64 -17.07
CA MET A 1 18.89 -19.19 -17.80
C MET A 1 20.19 -19.33 -16.97
N THR A 2 20.41 -18.51 -15.97
CA THR A 2 21.59 -18.56 -15.07
C THR A 2 21.56 -19.65 -14.01
N GLU A 3 20.40 -20.07 -13.52
CA GLU A 3 20.26 -21.12 -12.50
C GLU A 3 20.64 -22.50 -13.01
N ASN A 4 20.28 -22.82 -14.24
CA ASN A 4 20.67 -24.09 -14.87
C ASN A 4 22.23 -24.23 -15.00
N LYS A 5 22.92 -23.12 -15.27
CA LYS A 5 24.40 -23.14 -15.44
C LYS A 5 25.13 -23.45 -14.14
N ASN A 6 24.65 -23.00 -12.98
CA ASN A 6 25.26 -23.30 -11.68
C ASN A 6 24.95 -24.72 -11.19
N TYR A 7 23.80 -25.27 -11.50
CA TYR A 7 23.44 -26.64 -11.20
C TYR A 7 24.34 -27.63 -11.96
N TYR A 8 24.55 -27.41 -13.25
CA TYR A 8 25.46 -28.25 -14.06
C TYR A 8 26.91 -28.14 -13.61
N LYS A 9 27.40 -26.96 -13.20
CA LYS A 9 28.74 -26.80 -12.64
C LYS A 9 28.95 -27.60 -11.37
N LYS A 10 28.02 -27.59 -10.43
CA LYS A 10 28.10 -28.37 -9.17
C LYS A 10 28.10 -29.87 -9.45
N LYS A 11 27.22 -30.35 -10.35
CA LYS A 11 27.22 -31.74 -10.78
C LYS A 11 28.52 -32.17 -11.45
N LEU A 12 29.07 -31.30 -12.30
CA LEU A 12 30.34 -31.56 -12.97
C LEU A 12 31.51 -31.66 -11.96
N ILE A 13 31.58 -30.75 -10.98
CA ILE A 13 32.61 -30.79 -9.93
C ILE A 13 32.46 -32.05 -9.08
N LEU A 14 31.26 -32.42 -8.68
CA LEU A 14 30.98 -33.64 -7.93
C LEU A 14 31.37 -34.89 -8.76
N PHE A 15 31.02 -34.90 -10.03
CA PHE A 15 31.36 -35.99 -10.94
C PHE A 15 32.89 -36.14 -11.10
N LEU A 16 33.60 -35.02 -11.30
CA LEU A 16 35.06 -35.02 -11.37
C LEU A 16 35.70 -35.46 -10.04
N PHE A 17 35.15 -35.07 -8.90
CA PHE A 17 35.58 -35.50 -7.56
C PHE A 17 35.47 -37.04 -7.44
N ILE A 18 34.31 -37.60 -7.81
CA ILE A 18 34.04 -39.04 -7.75
C ILE A 18 35.02 -39.81 -8.68
N ILE A 19 35.18 -39.37 -9.93
CA ILE A 19 36.10 -39.99 -10.89
C ILE A 19 37.53 -39.93 -10.37
N THR A 20 37.97 -38.77 -9.87
CA THR A 20 39.33 -38.59 -9.33
C THR A 20 39.57 -39.51 -8.15
N THR A 21 38.61 -39.67 -7.26
CA THR A 21 38.67 -40.57 -6.11
C THR A 21 38.78 -42.03 -6.58
N ILE A 22 37.94 -42.46 -7.52
CA ILE A 22 37.95 -43.81 -8.08
C ILE A 22 39.33 -44.09 -8.74
N PHE A 23 39.84 -43.16 -9.53
CA PHE A 23 41.14 -43.30 -10.18
C PHE A 23 42.30 -43.37 -9.17
N GLY A 24 42.21 -42.57 -8.08
CA GLY A 24 43.14 -42.66 -6.96
C GLY A 24 43.13 -44.05 -6.30
N LEU A 25 41.94 -44.55 -5.95
CA LEU A 25 41.76 -45.86 -5.34
C LEU A 25 42.26 -46.99 -6.24
N LEU A 26 41.86 -47.03 -7.49
CA LEU A 26 42.24 -48.10 -8.42
C LEU A 26 43.76 -48.13 -8.70
N SER A 27 44.35 -46.96 -8.91
CA SER A 27 45.78 -46.86 -9.20
C SER A 27 46.64 -47.20 -7.98
N LEU A 28 46.26 -46.77 -6.80
CA LEU A 28 46.97 -47.06 -5.54
C LEU A 28 46.72 -48.53 -5.11
N PHE A 29 45.56 -49.08 -5.36
CA PHE A 29 45.34 -50.51 -5.17
C PHE A 29 46.28 -51.35 -6.05
N GLY A 30 46.37 -51.06 -7.33
CA GLY A 30 47.31 -51.74 -8.23
C GLY A 30 48.77 -51.58 -7.80
N TYR A 31 49.16 -50.41 -7.27
CA TYR A 31 50.51 -50.17 -6.78
C TYR A 31 50.83 -50.89 -5.48
N TYR A 32 49.92 -50.84 -4.46
CA TYR A 32 50.16 -51.44 -3.17
C TYR A 32 49.86 -52.94 -3.09
N SER A 33 49.02 -53.51 -3.97
CA SER A 33 48.74 -54.94 -4.01
C SER A 33 49.96 -55.81 -4.31
N VAL A 34 50.96 -55.27 -5.01
CA VAL A 34 52.23 -55.95 -5.28
C VAL A 34 53.16 -55.88 -4.04
N LYS A 35 53.02 -54.89 -3.18
CA LYS A 35 53.92 -54.60 -2.04
C LYS A 35 53.41 -55.07 -0.70
N ILE A 36 52.07 -55.20 -0.52
CA ILE A 36 51.39 -55.50 0.75
C ILE A 36 50.52 -56.71 0.58
N GLN A 37 50.83 -57.80 1.32
CA GLN A 37 50.06 -59.05 1.28
C GLN A 37 48.87 -59.07 2.24
N ASP A 38 48.93 -58.31 3.33
CA ASP A 38 47.84 -58.24 4.28
C ASP A 38 46.68 -57.36 3.74
N PRO A 39 45.46 -57.93 3.57
CA PRO A 39 44.29 -57.19 3.02
C PRO A 39 43.91 -55.94 3.79
N LEU A 40 44.02 -55.93 5.13
CA LEU A 40 43.66 -54.79 5.96
C LEU A 40 44.68 -53.63 5.83
N GLN A 41 45.98 -54.00 5.82
CA GLN A 41 47.04 -53.02 5.59
C GLN A 41 46.99 -52.45 4.16
N LEU A 42 46.65 -53.31 3.17
CA LEU A 42 46.47 -52.87 1.79
C LEU A 42 45.32 -51.85 1.69
N LEU A 43 44.16 -52.16 2.24
CA LEU A 43 43.00 -51.27 2.24
C LEU A 43 43.34 -49.93 2.92
N SER A 44 43.98 -49.99 4.07
CA SER A 44 44.41 -48.81 4.82
C SER A 44 45.39 -47.93 4.00
N ALA A 45 46.40 -48.57 3.36
CA ALA A 45 47.38 -47.87 2.55
C ALA A 45 46.74 -47.17 1.32
N VAL A 46 45.81 -47.88 0.66
CA VAL A 46 45.08 -47.35 -0.50
C VAL A 46 44.21 -46.16 -0.11
N LEU A 47 43.43 -46.28 0.96
CA LEU A 47 42.57 -45.18 1.45
C LEU A 47 43.42 -43.97 1.89
N TYR A 48 44.44 -44.21 2.71
CA TYR A 48 45.34 -43.15 3.17
C TYR A 48 46.09 -42.49 2.02
N GLY A 49 46.60 -43.28 1.07
CA GLY A 49 47.24 -42.76 -0.13
C GLY A 49 46.30 -41.91 -0.99
N THR A 50 45.05 -42.32 -1.14
CA THR A 50 44.05 -41.54 -1.87
C THR A 50 43.75 -40.20 -1.15
N ILE A 51 43.65 -40.18 0.17
CA ILE A 51 43.48 -38.93 0.95
C ILE A 51 44.69 -38.01 0.76
N LYS A 52 45.95 -38.57 0.76
CA LYS A 52 47.17 -37.80 0.50
C LYS A 52 47.16 -37.04 -0.82
N LEU A 53 46.59 -37.63 -1.90
CA LEU A 53 46.45 -36.94 -3.17
C LEU A 53 45.67 -35.63 -3.05
N PHE A 54 44.57 -35.64 -2.28
CA PHE A 54 43.79 -34.43 -2.03
C PHE A 54 44.47 -33.45 -1.10
N LEU A 55 45.46 -33.88 -0.29
CA LEU A 55 46.30 -33.04 0.55
C LEU A 55 47.62 -32.59 -0.10
N PHE A 56 47.70 -32.65 -1.42
CA PHE A 56 48.87 -32.24 -2.22
C PHE A 56 50.15 -33.12 -2.00
N VAL A 57 49.97 -34.35 -1.52
CA VAL A 57 51.07 -35.24 -1.25
C VAL A 57 50.97 -36.46 -2.15
N SER A 58 52.01 -36.70 -2.99
CA SER A 58 52.08 -37.90 -3.78
C SER A 58 52.52 -39.09 -2.90
N PRO A 59 51.69 -40.16 -2.79
CA PRO A 59 52.05 -41.35 -2.03
C PRO A 59 53.06 -42.25 -2.75
N ILE A 60 53.30 -42.06 -4.05
CA ILE A 60 54.26 -42.78 -4.87
C ILE A 60 55.44 -41.89 -5.17
N SER A 61 56.69 -42.42 -5.06
CA SER A 61 57.92 -41.70 -5.38
C SER A 61 57.95 -41.26 -6.84
N PRO A 62 58.51 -40.08 -7.17
CA PRO A 62 58.63 -39.58 -8.51
C PRO A 62 59.49 -40.49 -9.45
N GLU A 63 60.35 -41.32 -8.85
CA GLU A 63 61.21 -42.19 -9.56
C GLU A 63 60.54 -43.47 -10.08
N GLU A 64 59.32 -43.78 -9.55
CA GLU A 64 58.59 -44.98 -9.94
C GLU A 64 57.65 -44.69 -11.12
N LYS A 65 57.59 -45.65 -12.05
CA LYS A 65 56.71 -45.58 -13.22
C LYS A 65 55.27 -45.74 -12.77
N THR A 66 54.42 -44.73 -13.03
CA THR A 66 53.05 -44.69 -12.65
C THR A 66 52.12 -44.79 -13.87
N PRO A 67 50.95 -45.45 -13.74
CA PRO A 67 49.93 -45.47 -14.79
C PRO A 67 49.28 -44.10 -15.01
N PHE A 68 48.84 -43.86 -16.25
CA PHE A 68 48.15 -42.56 -16.60
C PHE A 68 47.00 -42.19 -15.66
N ILE A 69 46.23 -43.17 -15.18
CA ILE A 69 45.15 -42.98 -14.24
C ILE A 69 45.62 -42.35 -12.91
N TYR A 70 46.81 -42.76 -12.43
CA TYR A 70 47.45 -42.18 -11.26
C TYR A 70 47.88 -40.73 -11.51
N GLU A 71 48.55 -40.49 -12.62
CA GLU A 71 49.00 -39.14 -12.96
C GLU A 71 47.84 -38.17 -13.10
N PHE A 72 46.72 -38.64 -13.68
CA PHE A 72 45.49 -37.83 -13.72
C PHE A 72 44.97 -37.54 -12.31
N ALA A 73 44.85 -38.53 -11.43
CA ALA A 73 44.34 -38.35 -10.06
C ALA A 73 45.27 -37.45 -9.22
N LYS A 74 46.60 -37.61 -9.39
CA LYS A 74 47.66 -36.82 -8.72
C LYS A 74 47.53 -35.33 -9.00
N TRP A 75 47.16 -34.92 -10.21
CA TRP A 75 46.98 -33.51 -10.57
C TRP A 75 45.53 -33.03 -10.36
N ALA A 76 44.55 -33.85 -10.63
CA ALA A 76 43.14 -33.49 -10.51
C ALA A 76 42.73 -33.30 -9.05
N ALA A 77 43.18 -34.15 -8.11
CA ALA A 77 42.81 -34.05 -6.70
C ALA A 77 43.23 -32.74 -6.05
N PRO A 78 44.48 -32.27 -6.15
CA PRO A 78 44.89 -30.96 -5.64
C PRO A 78 44.15 -29.80 -6.29
N ILE A 79 43.89 -29.84 -7.59
CA ILE A 79 43.16 -28.78 -8.31
C ILE A 79 41.72 -28.69 -7.77
N LEU A 80 41.04 -29.82 -7.59
CA LEU A 80 39.67 -29.86 -7.03
C LEU A 80 39.62 -29.35 -5.59
N THR A 81 40.60 -29.78 -4.75
CA THR A 81 40.70 -29.27 -3.36
C THR A 81 40.98 -27.79 -3.34
N SER A 82 41.92 -27.30 -4.16
CA SER A 82 42.19 -25.87 -4.28
C SER A 82 40.98 -25.07 -4.72
N ALA A 83 40.24 -25.56 -5.72
CA ALA A 83 39.04 -24.91 -6.20
C ALA A 83 37.96 -24.87 -5.13
N PHE A 84 37.81 -25.92 -4.33
CA PHE A 84 36.89 -25.97 -3.19
C PHE A 84 37.28 -24.95 -2.10
N ILE A 85 38.54 -25.00 -1.64
CA ILE A 85 39.08 -24.08 -0.64
C ILE A 85 38.94 -22.63 -1.09
N PHE A 86 39.30 -22.33 -2.34
CA PHE A 86 39.17 -21.00 -2.92
C PHE A 86 37.73 -20.52 -2.95
N THR A 87 36.77 -21.41 -3.25
CA THR A 87 35.36 -21.08 -3.23
C THR A 87 34.88 -20.73 -1.84
N GLN A 88 35.29 -21.48 -0.79
CA GLN A 88 34.95 -21.21 0.60
C GLN A 88 35.56 -19.88 1.09
N ILE A 89 36.85 -19.70 0.83
CA ILE A 89 37.52 -18.44 1.17
C ILE A 89 36.88 -17.24 0.46
N SER A 90 36.51 -17.38 -0.81
CA SER A 90 35.84 -16.32 -1.57
C SER A 90 34.49 -15.96 -0.98
N ASN A 91 33.69 -16.92 -0.49
CA ASN A 91 32.43 -16.65 0.16
C ASN A 91 32.63 -15.89 1.49
N VAL A 92 33.61 -16.30 2.32
CA VAL A 92 33.96 -15.60 3.56
C VAL A 92 34.44 -14.18 3.28
N LEU A 93 35.35 -14.01 2.31
CA LEU A 93 35.84 -12.68 1.92
C LEU A 93 34.72 -11.80 1.38
N LEU A 94 33.78 -12.37 0.63
CA LEU A 94 32.62 -11.64 0.11
C LEU A 94 31.73 -11.14 1.27
N HIS A 95 31.46 -11.99 2.27
CA HIS A 95 30.71 -11.60 3.47
C HIS A 95 31.41 -10.46 4.22
N VAL A 96 32.69 -10.63 4.55
CA VAL A 96 33.49 -9.61 5.26
C VAL A 96 33.49 -8.29 4.48
N LYS A 97 33.69 -8.34 3.16
CA LYS A 97 33.61 -7.15 2.30
C LYS A 97 32.24 -6.48 2.43
N ASN A 98 31.16 -7.25 2.31
CA ASN A 98 29.79 -6.70 2.38
C ASN A 98 29.54 -6.06 3.74
N VAL A 99 29.96 -6.70 4.84
CA VAL A 99 29.88 -6.16 6.21
C VAL A 99 30.58 -4.80 6.31
N LEU A 100 31.84 -4.74 5.88
CA LEU A 100 32.63 -3.50 5.95
C LEU A 100 32.05 -2.38 5.09
N VAL A 101 31.68 -2.68 3.83
CA VAL A 101 31.10 -1.69 2.92
C VAL A 101 29.77 -1.17 3.45
N ASN A 102 28.90 -2.05 3.96
CA ASN A 102 27.60 -1.66 4.48
C ASN A 102 27.75 -0.81 5.74
N ARG A 103 28.59 -1.24 6.69
CA ARG A 103 28.84 -0.53 7.95
C ARG A 103 29.39 0.89 7.76
N LEU A 104 30.25 1.09 6.74
CA LEU A 104 30.89 2.38 6.46
C LEU A 104 30.03 3.28 5.57
N SER A 105 29.00 2.75 4.93
CA SER A 105 28.17 3.51 3.99
C SER A 105 27.25 4.51 4.71
N ALA A 106 27.20 5.74 4.19
CA ALA A 106 26.18 6.72 4.59
C ALA A 106 24.76 6.31 4.12
N LYS A 107 24.66 5.38 3.18
CA LYS A 107 23.39 4.83 2.63
C LYS A 107 23.10 3.43 3.18
N HIS A 108 23.54 3.15 4.41
CA HIS A 108 23.30 1.85 5.05
C HIS A 108 21.86 1.69 5.46
N VAL A 109 21.26 0.59 5.08
CA VAL A 109 19.86 0.22 5.33
C VAL A 109 19.81 -1.15 6.00
N LEU A 110 19.02 -1.26 7.04
CA LEU A 110 18.83 -2.50 7.79
C LEU A 110 17.44 -3.06 7.54
N PHE A 111 17.37 -4.37 7.32
CA PHE A 111 16.13 -5.12 7.27
C PHE A 111 16.11 -6.14 8.40
N PHE A 112 15.02 -6.15 9.15
CA PHE A 112 14.70 -7.18 10.15
C PHE A 112 13.49 -7.96 9.66
N GLY A 113 13.61 -9.31 9.60
CA GLY A 113 12.63 -10.21 9.02
C GLY A 113 12.86 -10.46 7.53
N ASN A 114 12.30 -11.56 7.02
CA ASN A 114 12.49 -12.02 5.65
C ASN A 114 11.16 -12.53 5.05
N SER A 115 10.24 -11.61 4.80
CA SER A 115 9.01 -11.90 4.06
C SER A 115 9.20 -11.69 2.56
N GLU A 116 8.30 -12.21 1.74
CA GLU A 116 8.27 -11.99 0.29
C GLU A 116 8.28 -10.50 -0.07
N MET A 117 7.54 -9.70 0.69
CA MET A 117 7.51 -8.23 0.53
C MET A 117 8.85 -7.59 0.84
N GLY A 118 9.52 -8.07 1.90
CA GLY A 118 10.87 -7.64 2.26
C GLY A 118 11.86 -7.92 1.15
N GLU A 119 11.80 -9.10 0.52
CA GLU A 119 12.65 -9.46 -0.62
C GLU A 119 12.45 -8.53 -1.83
N LEU A 120 11.20 -8.23 -2.18
CA LEU A 120 10.87 -7.31 -3.27
C LEU A 120 11.40 -5.90 -2.99
N LEU A 121 11.16 -5.39 -1.78
CA LEU A 121 11.61 -4.05 -1.39
C LEU A 121 13.15 -3.95 -1.38
N ILE A 122 13.85 -4.96 -0.86
CA ILE A 122 15.32 -5.07 -0.93
C ILE A 122 15.78 -4.99 -2.39
N GLY A 123 15.15 -5.78 -3.27
CA GLY A 123 15.51 -5.83 -4.68
C GLY A 123 15.33 -4.49 -5.39
N ASN A 124 14.26 -3.80 -5.10
CA ASN A 124 13.94 -2.50 -5.70
C ASN A 124 14.83 -1.37 -5.13
N LEU A 125 15.04 -1.31 -3.82
CA LEU A 125 15.94 -0.32 -3.21
C LEU A 125 17.38 -0.42 -3.70
N GLN A 126 17.86 -1.65 -3.97
CA GLN A 126 19.19 -1.84 -4.57
C GLN A 126 19.29 -1.25 -5.98
N LYS A 127 18.24 -1.42 -6.80
CA LYS A 127 18.21 -0.89 -8.18
C LYS A 127 18.11 0.64 -8.20
N GLU A 128 17.28 1.22 -7.33
CA GLU A 128 16.96 2.65 -7.38
C GLU A 128 18.11 3.57 -6.96
N LYS A 129 18.80 3.30 -5.86
CA LYS A 129 19.77 4.26 -5.27
C LYS A 129 21.07 3.64 -4.78
N ASN A 130 21.36 2.42 -5.14
CA ASN A 130 22.57 1.71 -4.71
C ASN A 130 22.74 1.72 -3.17
N TYR A 131 21.65 1.49 -2.43
CA TYR A 131 21.68 1.33 -0.98
C TYR A 131 22.53 0.12 -0.59
N LYS A 132 23.20 0.23 0.56
CA LYS A 132 23.98 -0.87 1.16
C LYS A 132 23.12 -1.52 2.23
N ILE A 133 22.74 -2.76 1.99
CA ILE A 133 21.70 -3.46 2.75
C ILE A 133 22.31 -4.54 3.63
N SER A 134 21.89 -4.58 4.89
CA SER A 134 22.12 -5.69 5.80
C SER A 134 20.79 -6.29 6.21
N LEU A 135 20.67 -7.61 6.10
CA LEU A 135 19.47 -8.38 6.41
C LEU A 135 19.69 -9.19 7.68
N VAL A 136 18.79 -9.05 8.65
CA VAL A 136 18.79 -9.79 9.92
C VAL A 136 17.54 -10.67 9.95
N THR A 137 17.71 -11.97 10.10
CA THR A 137 16.62 -12.96 10.14
C THR A 137 16.67 -13.77 11.42
N LYS A 138 15.51 -14.25 11.90
CA LYS A 138 15.41 -15.15 13.06
C LYS A 138 15.99 -16.52 12.72
N ASP A 139 15.58 -17.05 11.57
CA ASP A 139 15.95 -18.38 11.11
C ASP A 139 17.17 -18.37 10.20
N PHE A 140 17.85 -19.52 10.11
CA PHE A 140 18.94 -19.71 9.17
C PHE A 140 18.41 -19.63 7.73
N LEU A 141 18.97 -18.72 6.97
CA LEU A 141 18.77 -18.73 5.53
C LEU A 141 19.43 -19.97 4.91
N ASP A 142 18.72 -20.64 4.00
CA ASP A 142 19.35 -21.65 3.14
C ASP A 142 20.64 -21.06 2.53
N GLU A 143 21.73 -21.84 2.53
CA GLU A 143 23.03 -21.36 1.98
C GLU A 143 22.92 -20.83 0.55
N ARG A 144 21.98 -21.34 -0.24
CA ARG A 144 21.75 -20.86 -1.61
C ARG A 144 21.15 -19.46 -1.60
N VAL A 145 20.18 -19.23 -0.72
CA VAL A 145 19.52 -17.93 -0.55
C VAL A 145 20.53 -16.93 0.01
N LYS A 146 21.26 -17.30 1.05
CA LYS A 146 22.32 -16.47 1.64
C LYS A 146 23.37 -16.09 0.58
N ASN A 147 23.90 -17.05 -0.17
CA ASN A 147 24.85 -16.78 -1.24
C ASN A 147 24.29 -15.90 -2.37
N LYS A 148 22.99 -15.98 -2.66
CA LYS A 148 22.31 -15.10 -3.62
C LYS A 148 22.31 -13.65 -3.13
N TYR A 149 22.01 -13.43 -1.84
CA TYR A 149 22.06 -12.10 -1.22
C TYR A 149 23.48 -11.55 -1.13
N GLU A 150 24.42 -12.35 -0.65
CA GLU A 150 25.84 -11.95 -0.52
C GLU A 150 26.45 -11.51 -1.85
N LYS A 151 26.15 -12.23 -2.94
CA LYS A 151 26.58 -11.86 -4.30
C LYS A 151 25.99 -10.55 -4.80
N LYS A 152 24.84 -10.15 -4.26
CA LYS A 152 24.21 -8.85 -4.52
C LYS A 152 24.74 -7.74 -3.60
N GLY A 153 25.71 -8.04 -2.71
CA GLY A 153 26.28 -7.08 -1.78
C GLY A 153 25.45 -6.87 -0.50
N ILE A 154 24.51 -7.78 -0.21
CA ILE A 154 23.71 -7.79 1.02
C ILE A 154 24.44 -8.61 2.07
N ALA A 155 24.72 -8.04 3.24
CA ALA A 155 25.28 -8.79 4.36
C ALA A 155 24.15 -9.44 5.16
N CYS A 156 24.20 -10.76 5.34
CA CYS A 156 23.19 -11.54 6.03
C CYS A 156 23.63 -11.90 7.45
N TYR A 157 22.74 -11.69 8.41
CA TYR A 157 22.96 -12.01 9.82
C TYR A 157 21.80 -12.85 10.34
N GLN A 158 22.08 -13.65 11.36
CA GLN A 158 21.07 -14.34 12.12
C GLN A 158 20.99 -13.77 13.52
N LEU A 159 19.77 -13.52 14.01
CA LEU A 159 19.49 -13.11 15.38
C LEU A 159 18.08 -13.54 15.80
N ASP A 160 18.01 -14.34 16.84
CA ASP A 160 16.77 -14.66 17.53
C ASP A 160 16.74 -13.91 18.87
N PHE A 161 15.95 -12.84 18.96
CA PHE A 161 15.86 -12.00 20.16
C PHE A 161 15.37 -12.74 21.41
N GLU A 162 14.68 -13.89 21.24
CA GLU A 162 14.17 -14.69 22.34
C GLU A 162 15.24 -15.63 22.91
N LYS A 163 16.20 -16.07 22.06
CA LYS A 163 17.23 -17.04 22.42
C LYS A 163 18.59 -16.41 22.67
N SER A 164 18.86 -15.29 21.99
CA SER A 164 20.16 -14.62 22.08
C SER A 164 20.34 -13.85 23.38
N ASP A 165 21.52 -13.91 23.94
CA ASP A 165 21.85 -13.15 25.14
C ASP A 165 22.03 -11.65 24.86
N LYS A 166 22.08 -10.85 25.94
CA LYS A 166 22.24 -9.38 25.82
C LYS A 166 23.56 -8.97 25.16
N ASN A 167 24.62 -9.78 25.30
CA ASN A 167 25.96 -9.47 24.75
C ASN A 167 25.97 -9.76 23.25
N GLU A 168 25.40 -10.87 22.83
CA GLU A 168 25.21 -11.20 21.40
C GLU A 168 24.44 -10.10 20.66
N ILE A 169 23.31 -9.67 21.22
CA ILE A 169 22.49 -8.59 20.63
C ILE A 169 23.29 -7.30 20.55
N LYS A 170 24.03 -6.94 21.62
CA LYS A 170 24.85 -5.72 21.68
C LYS A 170 26.00 -5.78 20.66
N GLU A 171 26.65 -6.93 20.52
CA GLU A 171 27.72 -7.15 19.56
C GLU A 171 27.20 -7.02 18.12
N LEU A 172 26.07 -7.66 17.81
CA LEU A 172 25.45 -7.53 16.50
C LEU A 172 25.04 -6.09 16.19
N PHE A 173 24.44 -5.38 17.14
CA PHE A 173 24.07 -3.96 16.95
C PHE A 173 25.29 -3.07 16.71
N SER A 174 26.40 -3.37 17.36
CA SER A 174 27.68 -2.70 17.10
C SER A 174 28.22 -3.02 15.72
N THR A 175 28.18 -4.28 15.31
CA THR A 175 28.60 -4.75 13.99
C THR A 175 27.77 -4.11 12.88
N LEU A 176 26.46 -4.08 13.04
CA LEU A 176 25.52 -3.43 12.12
C LEU A 176 25.63 -1.89 12.11
N ASN A 177 26.30 -1.29 13.10
CA ASN A 177 26.32 0.18 13.28
C ASN A 177 24.91 0.80 13.25
N ILE A 178 23.95 0.13 13.89
CA ILE A 178 22.50 0.44 13.81
C ILE A 178 22.19 1.90 14.15
N SER A 179 22.94 2.51 15.08
CA SER A 179 22.77 3.91 15.49
C SER A 179 23.07 4.94 14.39
N LYS A 180 23.65 4.50 13.28
CA LYS A 180 23.97 5.32 12.11
C LYS A 180 23.27 4.83 10.83
N ALA A 181 22.39 3.85 10.91
CA ALA A 181 21.57 3.43 9.77
C ALA A 181 20.82 4.62 9.21
N LYS A 182 20.58 4.63 7.90
CA LYS A 182 19.74 5.63 7.26
C LYS A 182 18.27 5.24 7.40
N TYR A 183 17.98 3.97 7.13
CA TYR A 183 16.65 3.38 7.23
C TYR A 183 16.72 2.05 7.94
N ILE A 184 15.67 1.72 8.69
CA ILE A 184 15.46 0.41 9.30
C ILE A 184 14.08 -0.08 8.90
N PHE A 185 14.01 -1.27 8.32
CA PHE A 185 12.77 -1.91 7.89
C PHE A 185 12.47 -3.13 8.77
N PHE A 186 11.21 -3.29 9.13
CA PHE A 186 10.69 -4.47 9.80
C PHE A 186 9.68 -5.14 8.88
N CYS A 187 10.10 -6.25 8.26
CA CYS A 187 9.37 -6.95 7.21
C CYS A 187 9.38 -8.47 7.47
N GLY A 188 8.94 -8.89 8.65
CA GLY A 188 8.64 -10.28 8.98
C GLY A 188 7.32 -10.74 8.36
N GLU A 189 6.93 -11.98 8.63
CA GLU A 189 5.75 -12.61 8.02
C GLU A 189 4.43 -12.20 8.66
N SER A 190 4.46 -11.64 9.89
CA SER A 190 3.25 -11.24 10.62
C SER A 190 3.43 -9.93 11.38
N ASP A 191 2.30 -9.28 11.69
CA ASP A 191 2.25 -8.08 12.52
C ASP A 191 2.87 -8.30 13.91
N LEU A 192 2.64 -9.48 14.50
CA LEU A 192 3.20 -9.82 15.81
C LEU A 192 4.72 -9.97 15.77
N GLU A 193 5.25 -10.60 14.73
CA GLU A 193 6.70 -10.69 14.52
C GLU A 193 7.29 -9.29 14.32
N ASN A 194 6.69 -8.47 13.46
CA ASN A 194 7.14 -7.11 13.21
C ASN A 194 7.09 -6.23 14.46
N PHE A 195 6.06 -6.37 15.29
CA PHE A 195 5.96 -5.71 16.59
C PHE A 195 7.08 -6.16 17.54
N SER A 196 7.33 -7.47 17.64
CA SER A 196 8.40 -8.01 18.48
C SER A 196 9.79 -7.52 18.04
N LEU A 197 10.08 -7.60 16.73
CA LEU A 197 11.33 -7.10 16.15
C LEU A 197 11.50 -5.59 16.43
N TYR A 198 10.45 -4.80 16.18
CA TYR A 198 10.41 -3.37 16.41
C TYR A 198 10.66 -3.02 17.89
N ALA A 199 9.91 -3.64 18.80
CA ALA A 199 10.04 -3.40 20.24
C ALA A 199 11.47 -3.70 20.74
N ASN A 200 12.02 -4.84 20.32
CA ASN A 200 13.38 -5.23 20.70
C ASN A 200 14.44 -4.25 20.21
N VAL A 201 14.28 -3.70 19.01
CA VAL A 201 15.21 -2.72 18.45
C VAL A 201 15.04 -1.36 19.14
N ILE A 202 13.81 -0.85 19.28
CA ILE A 202 13.53 0.47 19.86
C ILE A 202 14.03 0.60 21.29
N GLN A 203 13.84 -0.43 22.10
CA GLN A 203 14.30 -0.45 23.50
C GLN A 203 15.83 -0.46 23.67
N ARG A 204 16.58 -0.73 22.61
CA ARG A 204 18.05 -0.90 22.68
C ARG A 204 18.83 0.07 21.81
N ILE A 205 18.19 0.68 20.81
CA ILE A 205 18.86 1.60 19.90
C ILE A 205 19.08 2.97 20.56
N LYS A 206 20.25 3.57 20.28
CA LYS A 206 20.56 4.97 20.60
C LYS A 206 20.95 5.72 19.33
N PRO A 207 20.00 6.35 18.64
CA PRO A 207 20.24 7.04 17.39
C PRO A 207 21.26 8.17 17.53
N LYS A 208 22.34 8.15 16.77
CA LYS A 208 23.33 9.24 16.69
C LYS A 208 22.96 10.31 15.68
N LYS A 209 22.16 9.96 14.68
CA LYS A 209 21.63 10.82 13.63
C LYS A 209 20.15 10.49 13.38
N PRO A 210 19.41 11.30 12.63
CA PRO A 210 18.03 10.97 12.24
C PRO A 210 17.97 9.63 11.51
N ILE A 211 17.06 8.76 11.95
CA ILE A 211 16.81 7.44 11.40
C ILE A 211 15.29 7.33 11.14
N SER A 212 14.89 6.91 9.94
CA SER A 212 13.51 6.55 9.68
C SER A 212 13.34 5.04 9.76
N THR A 213 12.35 4.59 10.51
CA THR A 213 11.97 3.19 10.60
C THR A 213 10.66 2.96 9.83
N TYR A 214 10.58 1.86 9.12
CA TYR A 214 9.42 1.45 8.32
C TYR A 214 8.97 0.08 8.81
N VAL A 215 7.75 -0.01 9.30
CA VAL A 215 7.21 -1.25 9.85
C VAL A 215 6.04 -1.71 9.00
N HIS A 216 6.15 -2.90 8.42
CA HIS A 216 4.99 -3.53 7.79
C HIS A 216 3.99 -3.94 8.86
N CYS A 217 2.76 -3.44 8.75
CA CYS A 217 1.68 -3.71 9.71
C CYS A 217 0.33 -3.61 9.02
N GLU A 218 -0.43 -4.69 9.02
CA GLU A 218 -1.79 -4.72 8.48
C GLU A 218 -2.83 -4.23 9.49
N SER A 219 -2.57 -4.43 10.80
CA SER A 219 -3.47 -4.06 11.87
C SER A 219 -3.22 -2.63 12.38
N GLY A 220 -4.21 -1.75 12.21
CA GLY A 220 -4.17 -0.40 12.79
C GLY A 220 -4.06 -0.38 14.32
N THR A 221 -4.54 -1.42 15.00
CA THR A 221 -4.42 -1.57 16.46
C THR A 221 -2.97 -1.85 16.85
N VAL A 222 -2.29 -2.76 16.13
CA VAL A 222 -0.87 -3.06 16.37
C VAL A 222 -0.01 -1.83 16.05
N ALA A 223 -0.31 -1.12 14.97
CA ALA A 223 0.36 0.16 14.68
C ALA A 223 0.20 1.18 15.81
N GLY A 224 -0.99 1.30 16.41
CA GLY A 224 -1.23 2.13 17.59
C GLY A 224 -0.38 1.75 18.80
N TYR A 225 -0.24 0.45 19.09
CA TYR A 225 0.65 -0.02 20.16
C TYR A 225 2.12 0.30 19.89
N MET A 226 2.57 0.23 18.63
CA MET A 226 3.94 0.62 18.27
C MET A 226 4.17 2.14 18.48
N GLU A 227 3.20 2.98 18.16
CA GLU A 227 3.28 4.42 18.39
C GLU A 227 3.35 4.74 19.90
N GLU A 228 2.51 4.06 20.70
CA GLU A 228 2.51 4.22 22.16
C GLU A 228 3.83 3.76 22.77
N LEU A 229 4.34 2.60 22.36
CA LEU A 229 5.65 2.10 22.79
C LEU A 229 6.76 3.13 22.50
N LEU A 230 6.82 3.66 21.29
CA LEU A 230 7.83 4.65 20.93
C LEU A 230 7.70 5.93 21.76
N LYS A 231 6.48 6.37 22.05
CA LYS A 231 6.21 7.54 22.90
C LYS A 231 6.71 7.32 24.33
N GLU A 232 6.48 6.14 24.89
CA GLU A 232 6.96 5.78 26.22
C GLU A 232 8.51 5.65 26.26
N GLU A 233 9.11 5.01 25.26
CA GLU A 233 10.57 4.88 25.20
C GLU A 233 11.27 6.24 24.95
N ARG A 234 10.66 7.17 24.21
CA ARG A 234 11.16 8.55 24.06
C ARG A 234 11.21 9.34 25.37
N LYS A 235 10.36 9.02 26.34
CA LYS A 235 10.42 9.61 27.70
C LYS A 235 11.64 9.13 28.48
N LYS A 236 12.12 7.91 28.22
CA LYS A 236 13.26 7.28 28.90
C LYS A 236 14.60 7.60 28.24
N GLU A 237 14.60 7.69 26.90
CA GLU A 237 15.82 7.88 26.10
C GLU A 237 15.63 9.02 25.09
N GLU A 238 16.22 10.17 25.37
CA GLU A 238 16.06 11.38 24.54
C GLU A 238 16.58 11.22 23.12
N SER A 239 17.59 10.37 22.89
CA SER A 239 18.13 10.14 21.55
C SER A 239 17.09 9.58 20.59
N LEU A 240 16.03 8.94 21.09
CA LEU A 240 14.90 8.41 20.29
C LEU A 240 14.02 9.51 19.66
N LYS A 241 14.17 10.78 20.05
CA LYS A 241 13.56 11.91 19.33
C LYS A 241 14.09 12.04 17.89
N LYS A 242 15.27 11.47 17.60
CA LYS A 242 15.87 11.40 16.25
C LYS A 242 15.35 10.24 15.40
N LEU A 243 14.43 9.44 15.93
CA LEU A 243 13.87 8.30 15.24
C LEU A 243 12.45 8.60 14.83
N ASP A 244 12.19 8.54 13.51
CA ASP A 244 10.85 8.57 12.94
C ASP A 244 10.38 7.14 12.71
N SER A 245 9.11 6.85 13.04
CA SER A 245 8.51 5.55 12.80
C SER A 245 7.29 5.69 11.91
N LEU A 246 7.29 4.94 10.82
CA LEU A 246 6.27 4.93 9.80
C LEU A 246 5.76 3.49 9.64
N HIS A 247 4.44 3.36 9.68
CA HIS A 247 3.78 2.08 9.45
C HIS A 247 3.22 2.05 8.04
N PHE A 248 3.37 0.94 7.34
CA PHE A 248 2.79 0.75 6.02
C PHE A 248 2.06 -0.58 5.92
N ASN A 249 0.94 -0.55 5.22
CA ASN A 249 0.11 -1.71 4.92
C ASN A 249 0.08 -1.87 3.40
N GLN A 250 0.55 -3.01 2.90
CA GLN A 250 0.60 -3.27 1.47
C GLN A 250 -0.78 -3.25 0.81
N LYS A 251 -1.81 -3.74 1.51
CA LYS A 251 -3.17 -3.81 0.97
C LYS A 251 -3.76 -2.42 0.79
N ASP A 252 -3.58 -1.55 1.79
CA ASP A 252 -4.00 -0.16 1.73
C ASP A 252 -3.23 0.60 0.63
N LEU A 253 -1.92 0.39 0.52
CA LEU A 253 -1.11 1.01 -0.53
C LEU A 253 -1.54 0.54 -1.93
N THR A 254 -1.85 -0.77 -2.10
CA THR A 254 -2.36 -1.31 -3.36
C THR A 254 -3.67 -0.62 -3.76
N VAL A 255 -4.60 -0.51 -2.81
CA VAL A 255 -5.91 0.11 -3.07
C VAL A 255 -5.76 1.61 -3.35
N ARG A 256 -4.95 2.32 -2.58
CA ARG A 256 -4.70 3.75 -2.80
C ARG A 256 -4.07 4.01 -4.17
N LEU A 257 -3.13 3.17 -4.59
CA LEU A 257 -2.51 3.29 -5.91
C LEU A 257 -3.52 3.17 -7.04
N ILE A 258 -4.45 2.20 -6.96
CA ILE A 258 -5.47 2.04 -8.01
C ILE A 258 -6.53 3.14 -7.96
N MET A 259 -6.87 3.68 -6.78
CA MET A 259 -7.81 4.80 -6.68
C MET A 259 -7.23 6.12 -7.22
N GLU A 260 -5.89 6.25 -7.29
CA GLU A 260 -5.23 7.36 -7.97
C GLU A 260 -5.23 7.23 -9.51
N ASP A 261 -5.58 6.06 -10.04
CA ASP A 261 -5.62 5.84 -11.49
C ASP A 261 -6.69 6.69 -12.17
N GLU A 262 -6.31 7.29 -13.29
CA GLU A 262 -7.16 8.23 -14.03
C GLU A 262 -8.46 7.57 -14.52
N LEU A 263 -8.42 6.29 -14.94
CA LEU A 263 -9.59 5.57 -15.39
C LEU A 263 -10.64 5.39 -14.27
N VAL A 264 -10.17 5.15 -13.04
CA VAL A 264 -11.02 5.06 -11.84
C VAL A 264 -11.63 6.41 -11.54
N LYS A 265 -10.82 7.48 -11.49
CA LYS A 265 -11.28 8.85 -11.23
C LYS A 265 -12.32 9.30 -12.23
N GLN A 266 -12.05 9.14 -13.52
CA GLN A 266 -13.01 9.49 -14.59
C GLN A 266 -14.32 8.71 -14.48
N SER A 267 -14.25 7.44 -14.04
CA SER A 267 -15.47 6.65 -13.85
C SER A 267 -16.33 7.21 -12.71
N ILE A 268 -15.72 7.66 -11.64
CA ILE A 268 -16.38 8.31 -10.51
C ILE A 268 -16.95 9.67 -10.96
N PHE A 269 -16.15 10.47 -11.67
CA PHE A 269 -16.57 11.82 -12.14
C PHE A 269 -17.77 11.81 -13.08
N ARG A 270 -18.01 10.72 -13.80
CA ARG A 270 -19.23 10.56 -14.62
C ARG A 270 -20.53 10.70 -13.82
N SER A 271 -20.49 10.43 -12.51
CA SER A 271 -21.63 10.65 -11.62
C SER A 271 -21.97 12.14 -11.43
N LEU A 272 -21.00 13.03 -11.67
CA LEU A 272 -21.11 14.47 -11.48
C LEU A 272 -21.58 15.22 -12.73
N THR A 273 -21.68 14.54 -13.88
CA THR A 273 -22.00 15.21 -15.17
C THR A 273 -23.35 15.92 -15.18
N GLY A 274 -24.33 15.47 -14.41
CA GLY A 274 -25.64 16.14 -14.29
C GLY A 274 -25.58 17.55 -13.69
N LEU A 275 -24.50 17.87 -12.94
CA LEU A 275 -24.32 19.23 -12.37
C LEU A 275 -24.11 20.30 -13.45
N SER A 276 -23.61 19.92 -14.64
CA SER A 276 -23.42 20.87 -15.73
C SER A 276 -24.72 21.40 -16.36
N ASP A 277 -25.85 20.71 -16.09
CA ASP A 277 -27.15 21.03 -16.66
C ASP A 277 -27.95 21.96 -15.74
N ILE A 278 -27.48 22.20 -14.52
CA ILE A 278 -28.09 23.12 -13.58
C ILE A 278 -27.71 24.58 -14.01
N GLY A 279 -28.71 25.40 -14.28
CA GLY A 279 -28.52 26.80 -14.68
C GLY A 279 -28.60 27.06 -16.21
N SER A 280 -28.82 26.04 -17.01
CA SER A 280 -29.24 26.22 -18.41
C SER A 280 -30.76 26.18 -18.47
N ASP A 281 -31.41 27.29 -18.81
CA ASP A 281 -32.89 27.44 -18.97
C ASP A 281 -33.50 26.58 -20.11
N THR A 282 -32.89 25.45 -20.45
CA THR A 282 -33.40 24.53 -21.45
C THR A 282 -33.89 23.24 -20.78
N SER A 283 -35.21 23.03 -20.84
CA SER A 283 -35.87 21.77 -20.49
C SER A 283 -35.08 20.55 -20.99
N PRO A 284 -35.02 19.46 -20.23
CA PRO A 284 -34.22 18.30 -20.59
C PRO A 284 -34.81 17.59 -21.82
N ALA A 285 -34.28 17.90 -22.98
CA ALA A 285 -34.43 17.05 -24.15
C ALA A 285 -33.54 15.83 -23.92
N ILE A 286 -34.12 14.65 -23.86
CA ILE A 286 -33.46 13.35 -23.85
C ILE A 286 -32.59 13.25 -25.10
N SER A 287 -31.32 13.70 -25.01
CA SER A 287 -30.38 13.52 -26.10
C SER A 287 -29.70 12.17 -25.96
N SER A 288 -30.04 11.28 -26.90
CA SER A 288 -29.29 10.07 -27.18
C SER A 288 -27.85 10.43 -27.49
N TYR A 289 -26.91 10.03 -26.61
CA TYR A 289 -25.48 10.23 -26.79
C TYR A 289 -25.00 9.59 -28.10
N LYS A 290 -24.62 10.41 -29.07
CA LYS A 290 -23.72 10.04 -30.16
C LYS A 290 -22.29 10.16 -29.69
N GLU A 291 -21.59 9.04 -29.65
CA GLU A 291 -20.13 9.00 -29.45
C GLU A 291 -19.41 9.76 -30.58
N SER A 292 -18.62 10.73 -30.25
CA SER A 292 -17.59 11.27 -31.13
C SER A 292 -16.23 11.17 -30.46
N ASP A 293 -15.40 10.37 -31.06
CA ASP A 293 -13.93 10.30 -31.09
C ASP A 293 -13.10 11.02 -30.00
N ILE A 294 -12.53 10.20 -29.12
CA ILE A 294 -11.40 10.61 -28.28
C ILE A 294 -10.12 10.25 -29.03
N SER A 295 -9.50 11.23 -29.69
CA SER A 295 -8.11 11.13 -30.14
C SER A 295 -7.16 11.50 -29.02
N PRO A 296 -6.01 10.81 -28.86
CA PRO A 296 -5.04 11.13 -27.82
C PRO A 296 -4.31 12.44 -28.16
N ALA A 297 -4.37 13.42 -27.27
CA ALA A 297 -3.65 14.67 -27.39
C ALA A 297 -2.15 14.43 -27.18
N THR A 298 -1.38 14.60 -28.24
CA THR A 298 0.08 14.73 -28.21
C THR A 298 0.46 16.06 -27.59
N SER A 299 1.29 16.01 -26.55
CA SER A 299 1.88 17.18 -25.88
C SER A 299 2.87 17.88 -26.79
N SER A 300 2.51 19.07 -27.26
CA SER A 300 3.48 20.05 -27.80
C SER A 300 3.62 21.20 -26.83
N ALA A 301 4.83 21.34 -26.28
CA ALA A 301 5.21 22.44 -25.42
C ALA A 301 5.39 23.72 -26.31
N THR A 302 4.55 24.71 -26.11
CA THR A 302 4.75 26.04 -26.63
C THR A 302 4.96 27.01 -25.46
N SER A 303 6.13 27.62 -25.44
CA SER A 303 6.54 28.67 -24.53
C SER A 303 5.76 29.96 -24.82
N TYR A 304 5.04 30.49 -23.84
CA TYR A 304 4.48 31.84 -23.89
C TYR A 304 5.15 32.75 -22.87
N THR A 305 5.74 33.82 -23.36
CA THR A 305 6.27 34.95 -22.60
C THR A 305 5.12 35.75 -21.97
N ALA A 306 5.20 35.96 -20.67
CA ALA A 306 4.24 36.74 -19.91
C ALA A 306 4.38 38.23 -20.17
N SER A 307 3.33 38.85 -20.65
CA SER A 307 3.14 40.31 -20.62
C SER A 307 2.09 40.64 -19.57
N SER A 308 2.50 41.38 -18.53
CA SER A 308 1.68 41.76 -17.39
C SER A 308 0.86 43.01 -17.72
N THR A 309 -0.43 42.86 -17.97
CA THR A 309 -1.42 43.94 -17.83
C THR A 309 -2.66 43.35 -17.15
N ILE A 310 -2.90 43.72 -15.91
CA ILE A 310 -4.09 43.38 -15.14
C ILE A 310 -5.24 44.25 -15.58
N PRO A 311 -6.34 43.74 -16.15
CA PRO A 311 -7.56 44.51 -16.36
C PRO A 311 -8.33 44.61 -15.02
N SER A 312 -8.53 45.86 -14.58
CA SER A 312 -9.39 46.20 -13.45
C SER A 312 -10.85 46.18 -13.90
N SER A 313 -11.50 45.07 -13.86
CA SER A 313 -12.95 44.79 -13.68
C SER A 313 -13.22 43.33 -14.07
N MET A 314 -13.14 42.44 -13.07
CA MET A 314 -13.65 41.08 -13.23
C MET A 314 -15.18 41.09 -13.14
N PRO A 315 -15.90 40.42 -14.08
CA PRO A 315 -17.32 40.14 -13.87
C PRO A 315 -17.45 39.19 -12.66
N SER A 316 -18.28 39.56 -11.70
CA SER A 316 -18.46 38.84 -10.43
C SER A 316 -18.93 37.41 -10.67
N VAL A 317 -18.13 36.44 -10.26
CA VAL A 317 -18.48 35.00 -10.15
C VAL A 317 -19.72 34.79 -9.25
N THR A 318 -20.10 35.84 -8.52
CA THR A 318 -21.12 35.82 -7.46
C THR A 318 -22.57 35.73 -7.95
N SER A 319 -22.89 36.05 -9.22
CA SER A 319 -24.30 36.04 -9.66
C SER A 319 -24.81 34.64 -10.03
N GLU A 320 -24.01 33.83 -10.70
CA GLU A 320 -24.43 32.49 -11.15
C GLU A 320 -24.52 31.46 -10.01
N ALA A 321 -23.70 31.61 -8.98
CA ALA A 321 -23.69 30.69 -7.82
C ALA A 321 -24.86 30.91 -6.86
N LYS A 322 -25.55 32.06 -6.90
CA LYS A 322 -26.66 32.39 -5.99
C LYS A 322 -27.98 31.69 -6.34
N ASP A 323 -28.17 31.30 -7.59
CA ASP A 323 -29.41 30.66 -8.06
C ASP A 323 -29.39 29.13 -7.89
N MET A 324 -28.29 28.54 -7.40
CA MET A 324 -28.16 27.11 -7.16
C MET A 324 -28.57 26.76 -5.73
N SER A 325 -29.51 25.83 -5.57
CA SER A 325 -29.82 25.26 -4.25
C SER A 325 -28.98 24.01 -3.99
N VAL A 326 -28.73 23.70 -2.71
CA VAL A 326 -28.08 22.46 -2.27
C VAL A 326 -28.84 21.23 -2.77
N GLU A 327 -30.17 21.29 -2.74
CA GLU A 327 -31.06 20.23 -3.18
C GLU A 327 -30.92 19.96 -4.68
N ASN A 328 -30.93 21.01 -5.50
CA ASN A 328 -30.79 20.87 -6.95
C ASN A 328 -29.42 20.25 -7.33
N MET A 329 -28.33 20.67 -6.63
CA MET A 329 -27.02 20.07 -6.83
C MET A 329 -26.99 18.59 -6.46
N ASP A 330 -27.61 18.22 -5.34
CA ASP A 330 -27.65 16.82 -4.91
C ASP A 330 -28.49 15.94 -5.84
N GLU A 331 -29.64 16.45 -6.32
CA GLU A 331 -30.52 15.75 -7.26
C GLU A 331 -29.87 15.48 -8.62
N ALA A 332 -29.04 16.41 -9.10
CA ALA A 332 -28.32 16.29 -10.36
C ALA A 332 -27.22 15.22 -10.34
N ILE A 333 -26.75 14.84 -9.15
CA ILE A 333 -25.73 13.80 -9.01
C ILE A 333 -26.36 12.43 -9.23
N ARG A 334 -25.78 11.66 -10.15
CA ARG A 334 -26.19 10.29 -10.43
C ARG A 334 -25.49 9.32 -9.48
N PRO A 335 -26.21 8.41 -8.82
CA PRO A 335 -25.58 7.42 -7.95
C PRO A 335 -24.64 6.53 -8.75
N LEU A 336 -23.41 6.35 -8.28
CA LEU A 336 -22.44 5.43 -8.86
C LEU A 336 -22.82 3.99 -8.49
N HIS A 337 -22.76 3.06 -9.46
CA HIS A 337 -22.92 1.63 -9.21
C HIS A 337 -21.58 0.92 -9.44
N ILE A 338 -21.07 0.26 -8.41
CA ILE A 338 -19.79 -0.47 -8.44
C ILE A 338 -20.07 -1.95 -8.40
N LEU A 339 -19.52 -2.68 -9.37
CA LEU A 339 -19.57 -4.14 -9.43
C LEU A 339 -18.20 -4.69 -9.02
N LEU A 340 -18.16 -5.53 -7.98
CA LEU A 340 -16.95 -6.16 -7.49
C LEU A 340 -17.05 -7.68 -7.64
N PHE A 341 -16.31 -8.25 -8.57
CA PHE A 341 -16.23 -9.69 -8.83
C PHE A 341 -15.06 -10.34 -8.11
N GLY A 342 -15.35 -11.35 -7.30
CA GLY A 342 -14.37 -12.07 -6.48
C GLY A 342 -14.07 -11.37 -5.16
N ILE A 343 -14.29 -12.09 -4.07
CA ILE A 343 -14.06 -11.60 -2.72
C ILE A 343 -12.75 -12.18 -2.20
N ASN A 344 -11.87 -11.32 -1.70
CA ASN A 344 -10.55 -11.70 -1.21
C ASN A 344 -10.00 -10.69 -0.18
N ASP A 345 -8.74 -10.80 0.15
CA ASP A 345 -8.01 -10.00 1.13
C ASP A 345 -7.93 -8.49 0.82
N LEU A 346 -8.05 -8.09 -0.46
CA LEU A 346 -8.09 -6.67 -0.87
C LEU A 346 -9.50 -6.09 -0.90
N SER A 347 -10.55 -6.92 -0.81
CA SER A 347 -11.93 -6.45 -0.96
C SER A 347 -12.33 -5.48 0.14
N LEU A 348 -12.03 -5.80 1.41
CA LEU A 348 -12.36 -4.92 2.53
C LEU A 348 -11.59 -3.59 2.51
N PRO A 349 -10.27 -3.54 2.28
CA PRO A 349 -9.55 -2.28 2.06
C PRO A 349 -10.14 -1.46 0.90
N LEU A 350 -10.49 -2.09 -0.22
CA LEU A 350 -11.11 -1.40 -1.35
C LEU A 350 -12.49 -0.82 -1.00
N ILE A 351 -13.35 -1.59 -0.33
CA ILE A 351 -14.68 -1.12 0.12
C ILE A 351 -14.54 0.07 1.07
N LYS A 352 -13.59 0.02 2.00
CA LYS A 352 -13.32 1.13 2.91
C LYS A 352 -12.87 2.40 2.17
N GLN A 353 -12.01 2.27 1.18
CA GLN A 353 -11.56 3.39 0.37
C GLN A 353 -12.70 3.94 -0.51
N LEU A 354 -13.53 3.06 -1.09
CA LEU A 354 -14.70 3.45 -1.87
C LEU A 354 -15.75 4.16 -1.01
N ALA A 355 -15.94 3.76 0.24
CA ALA A 355 -16.81 4.46 1.18
C ALA A 355 -16.40 5.94 1.39
N ASN A 356 -15.11 6.23 1.26
CA ASN A 356 -14.58 7.60 1.28
C ASN A 356 -14.69 8.26 -0.10
N ASP A 357 -14.05 7.68 -1.13
CA ASP A 357 -13.82 8.33 -2.42
C ASP A 357 -15.08 8.37 -3.30
N ALA A 358 -16.04 7.51 -3.05
CA ALA A 358 -17.32 7.49 -3.77
C ALA A 358 -18.47 8.13 -2.96
N THR A 359 -18.16 8.98 -1.99
CA THR A 359 -19.15 9.87 -1.34
C THR A 359 -19.40 11.07 -2.26
N LEU A 360 -20.46 11.01 -3.07
CA LEU A 360 -20.71 11.96 -4.14
C LEU A 360 -21.96 12.80 -3.89
N SER A 361 -22.99 12.27 -3.23
CA SER A 361 -24.30 12.87 -2.98
C SER A 361 -24.60 12.88 -1.48
N LEU A 362 -25.38 13.85 -1.05
CA LEU A 362 -25.84 14.00 0.34
C LEU A 362 -26.87 12.92 0.71
N ARG A 363 -27.79 12.63 -0.20
CA ARG A 363 -28.94 11.73 0.02
C ARG A 363 -28.76 10.35 -0.54
N LYS A 364 -28.03 10.21 -1.66
CA LYS A 364 -27.84 8.95 -2.39
C LYS A 364 -26.48 8.34 -2.03
N ASN A 365 -26.47 7.10 -1.57
CA ASN A 365 -25.25 6.38 -1.39
C ASN A 365 -24.81 5.71 -2.69
N THR A 366 -23.51 5.54 -2.85
CA THR A 366 -22.95 4.71 -3.92
C THR A 366 -23.36 3.26 -3.70
N ARG A 367 -23.86 2.63 -4.75
CA ARG A 367 -24.28 1.22 -4.74
C ARG A 367 -23.08 0.33 -5.03
N LEU A 368 -22.89 -0.68 -4.21
CA LEU A 368 -21.82 -1.68 -4.35
C LEU A 368 -22.43 -3.07 -4.41
N THR A 369 -22.27 -3.77 -5.54
CA THR A 369 -22.68 -5.17 -5.65
C THR A 369 -21.46 -6.08 -5.57
N LEU A 370 -21.42 -6.90 -4.50
CA LEU A 370 -20.41 -7.93 -4.30
C LEU A 370 -20.84 -9.22 -5.00
N ILE A 371 -20.04 -9.71 -5.93
CA ILE A 371 -20.36 -10.88 -6.74
C ILE A 371 -19.28 -11.94 -6.51
N GLY A 372 -19.65 -13.07 -5.92
CA GLY A 372 -18.69 -14.15 -5.62
C GLY A 372 -19.19 -15.13 -4.59
N ASP A 373 -18.30 -15.94 -4.04
CA ASP A 373 -18.56 -16.78 -2.89
C ASP A 373 -18.52 -15.92 -1.61
N VAL A 374 -19.66 -15.30 -1.33
CA VAL A 374 -19.81 -14.38 -0.19
C VAL A 374 -19.91 -15.15 1.11
N ALA A 375 -20.54 -16.31 1.08
CA ALA A 375 -20.89 -17.10 2.25
C ALA A 375 -19.69 -17.79 2.91
N SER A 376 -18.79 -18.37 2.11
CA SER A 376 -17.67 -19.14 2.65
C SER A 376 -16.53 -18.29 3.15
N ARG A 377 -16.41 -17.04 2.67
CA ARG A 377 -15.28 -16.16 2.95
C ARG A 377 -15.55 -15.04 3.96
N ASN A 378 -16.81 -14.75 4.20
CA ASN A 378 -17.18 -13.73 5.21
C ASN A 378 -18.61 -14.00 5.74
N PRO A 379 -18.78 -14.82 6.79
CA PRO A 379 -20.07 -15.14 7.37
C PRO A 379 -20.85 -13.91 7.84
N ASP A 380 -20.15 -12.80 8.12
CA ASP A 380 -20.76 -11.54 8.61
C ASP A 380 -21.53 -10.78 7.54
N ILE A 381 -21.25 -11.05 6.24
CA ILE A 381 -21.98 -10.44 5.13
C ILE A 381 -23.39 -11.05 5.01
N GLN A 382 -23.59 -12.32 5.41
CA GLN A 382 -24.85 -13.03 5.25
C GLN A 382 -25.94 -12.65 6.25
N ASN A 383 -25.58 -12.22 7.45
CA ASN A 383 -26.57 -11.99 8.50
C ASN A 383 -26.38 -10.63 9.21
N PRO A 384 -26.76 -9.53 8.52
CA PRO A 384 -26.53 -8.17 9.03
C PRO A 384 -27.36 -7.80 10.26
N ASN A 385 -28.33 -8.63 10.67
CA ASN A 385 -29.28 -8.35 11.75
C ASN A 385 -29.06 -9.25 13.00
N GLN A 386 -28.09 -10.14 13.02
CA GLN A 386 -27.73 -10.85 14.26
C GLN A 386 -26.84 -9.95 15.11
N GLU A 387 -27.40 -9.41 16.20
CA GLU A 387 -26.60 -8.98 17.34
C GLU A 387 -25.85 -10.20 17.88
N VAL A 388 -24.54 -10.24 17.63
CA VAL A 388 -23.69 -11.32 18.15
C VAL A 388 -23.58 -11.12 19.66
N ASP A 389 -24.11 -12.09 20.41
CA ASP A 389 -23.98 -12.13 21.86
C ASP A 389 -22.49 -12.31 22.22
N MET A 390 -21.84 -11.19 22.54
CA MET A 390 -20.39 -11.11 22.80
C MET A 390 -19.92 -11.96 23.99
N GLN A 391 -20.85 -12.55 24.77
CA GLN A 391 -20.52 -13.39 25.92
C GLN A 391 -20.25 -14.85 25.55
N LYS A 392 -20.52 -15.28 24.30
CA LYS A 392 -20.38 -16.68 23.87
C LYS A 392 -19.31 -16.93 22.81
N VAL A 393 -18.53 -15.92 22.43
CA VAL A 393 -17.51 -16.07 21.39
C VAL A 393 -16.19 -16.50 22.01
N ASP A 394 -15.72 -17.65 21.58
CA ASP A 394 -14.41 -18.20 21.98
C ASP A 394 -13.28 -17.29 21.41
N ILE A 395 -12.69 -16.48 22.29
CA ILE A 395 -11.76 -15.39 21.99
C ILE A 395 -10.50 -15.84 21.23
N GLN A 396 -10.21 -17.13 21.18
CA GLN A 396 -9.00 -17.67 20.54
C GLN A 396 -9.14 -17.94 19.03
N LYS A 397 -10.33 -17.85 18.45
CA LYS A 397 -10.58 -18.24 17.04
C LYS A 397 -11.19 -17.18 16.15
N VAL A 398 -11.51 -15.99 16.65
CA VAL A 398 -12.18 -14.97 15.86
C VAL A 398 -11.32 -13.71 15.82
N ASP A 399 -10.92 -13.32 14.61
CA ASP A 399 -10.37 -12.01 14.36
C ASP A 399 -11.50 -10.98 14.58
N MET A 400 -11.62 -10.48 15.81
CA MET A 400 -12.65 -9.51 16.22
C MET A 400 -12.60 -8.19 15.41
N GLN A 401 -11.57 -8.00 14.57
CA GLN A 401 -11.46 -6.82 13.70
C GLN A 401 -12.25 -6.96 12.40
N SER A 402 -12.68 -8.16 12.01
CA SER A 402 -13.41 -8.38 10.75
C SER A 402 -14.92 -8.13 10.86
N MET A 403 -15.52 -8.28 12.04
CA MET A 403 -16.99 -8.28 12.21
C MET A 403 -17.64 -6.89 12.26
N ALA A 404 -17.06 -5.94 12.99
CA ALA A 404 -17.64 -4.61 13.18
C ALA A 404 -17.70 -3.71 11.92
N PRO A 405 -16.81 -3.86 10.92
CA PRO A 405 -16.73 -2.91 9.79
C PRO A 405 -17.90 -2.98 8.82
N MET A 406 -18.48 -4.15 8.55
CA MET A 406 -19.48 -4.28 7.48
C MET A 406 -20.83 -3.64 7.83
N THR A 407 -21.29 -3.76 9.07
CA THR A 407 -22.54 -3.10 9.52
C THR A 407 -22.41 -1.59 9.45
N SER A 408 -21.25 -1.06 9.84
CA SER A 408 -20.97 0.38 9.76
C SER A 408 -20.81 0.85 8.31
N LEU A 409 -20.21 0.04 7.42
CA LEU A 409 -20.04 0.37 6.00
C LEU A 409 -21.37 0.46 5.23
N LYS A 410 -22.41 -0.26 5.66
CA LYS A 410 -23.76 -0.14 5.09
C LYS A 410 -24.40 1.24 5.28
N ARG A 411 -23.90 2.06 6.20
CA ARG A 411 -24.28 3.47 6.30
C ARG A 411 -23.67 4.34 5.21
N ALA A 412 -22.44 4.00 4.80
CA ALA A 412 -21.70 4.74 3.79
C ALA A 412 -22.02 4.30 2.34
N LEU A 413 -22.34 3.02 2.14
CA LEU A 413 -22.58 2.40 0.86
C LEU A 413 -23.86 1.56 0.90
N GLU A 414 -24.60 1.54 -0.21
CA GLU A 414 -25.67 0.59 -0.45
C GLU A 414 -25.08 -0.73 -0.93
N ILE A 415 -24.91 -1.70 0.00
CA ILE A 415 -24.19 -2.95 -0.30
C ILE A 415 -25.18 -4.08 -0.58
N ASP A 416 -25.16 -4.57 -1.83
CA ASP A 416 -25.83 -5.77 -2.27
C ASP A 416 -24.85 -6.94 -2.41
N CYS A 417 -25.33 -8.16 -2.18
CA CYS A 417 -24.53 -9.37 -2.32
C CYS A 417 -25.19 -10.32 -3.31
N PHE A 418 -24.44 -10.71 -4.31
CA PHE A 418 -24.83 -11.75 -5.26
C PHE A 418 -23.96 -12.99 -5.02
N ASP A 419 -24.49 -13.92 -4.22
CA ASP A 419 -23.75 -15.12 -3.85
C ASP A 419 -23.75 -16.13 -5.01
N LEU A 420 -22.55 -16.48 -5.47
CA LEU A 420 -22.35 -17.52 -6.47
C LEU A 420 -22.19 -18.91 -5.85
N GLY A 421 -22.08 -19.03 -4.49
CA GLY A 421 -21.96 -20.26 -3.76
C GLY A 421 -20.79 -21.16 -4.19
N SER A 422 -20.53 -22.19 -3.40
CA SER A 422 -19.55 -23.25 -3.72
C SER A 422 -20.21 -24.48 -4.39
N SER A 423 -21.47 -24.36 -4.84
CA SER A 423 -22.28 -25.54 -5.15
C SER A 423 -22.08 -26.11 -6.57
N THR A 424 -22.40 -27.40 -6.68
CA THR A 424 -22.39 -28.20 -7.91
C THR A 424 -23.37 -27.75 -8.99
N GLU A 425 -24.19 -26.72 -8.73
CA GLU A 425 -25.16 -26.13 -9.68
C GLU A 425 -24.65 -24.84 -10.36
N GLU A 426 -23.39 -24.83 -10.73
CA GLU A 426 -22.67 -23.68 -11.33
C GLU A 426 -23.44 -23.03 -12.51
N TRP A 427 -24.17 -23.82 -13.31
CA TRP A 427 -24.94 -23.33 -14.44
C TRP A 427 -26.19 -22.49 -14.07
N LYS A 428 -26.90 -22.86 -12.96
CA LYS A 428 -28.06 -22.08 -12.48
C LYS A 428 -27.62 -20.71 -11.94
N GLN A 429 -26.48 -20.68 -11.26
CA GLN A 429 -25.90 -19.46 -10.74
C GLN A 429 -25.42 -18.55 -11.84
N GLN A 430 -24.79 -19.12 -12.88
CA GLN A 430 -24.40 -18.35 -14.07
C GLN A 430 -25.60 -17.75 -14.78
N GLU A 431 -26.73 -18.47 -14.87
CA GLU A 431 -27.93 -17.92 -15.51
C GLU A 431 -28.55 -16.80 -14.68
N LYS A 432 -28.65 -16.94 -13.36
CA LYS A 432 -29.09 -15.85 -12.47
C LYS A 432 -28.18 -14.63 -12.59
N LEU A 433 -26.86 -14.82 -12.64
CA LEU A 433 -25.91 -13.74 -12.83
C LEU A 433 -26.10 -13.05 -14.20
N ARG A 434 -26.34 -13.80 -15.26
CA ARG A 434 -26.64 -13.24 -16.59
C ARG A 434 -27.90 -12.40 -16.57
N GLN A 435 -28.97 -12.88 -15.95
CA GLN A 435 -30.21 -12.15 -15.79
C GLN A 435 -30.02 -10.85 -15.00
N TYR A 436 -29.28 -10.92 -13.91
CA TYR A 436 -28.91 -9.74 -13.13
C TYR A 436 -28.08 -8.73 -13.96
N LEU A 437 -27.03 -9.18 -14.65
CA LEU A 437 -26.22 -8.31 -15.49
C LEU A 437 -27.04 -7.69 -16.64
N LYS A 438 -28.03 -8.39 -17.16
CA LYS A 438 -28.96 -7.87 -18.16
C LYS A 438 -29.86 -6.78 -17.55
N SER A 439 -30.41 -7.00 -16.35
CA SER A 439 -31.30 -6.01 -15.73
C SER A 439 -30.54 -4.70 -15.40
N ILE A 440 -29.35 -4.77 -14.85
CA ILE A 440 -28.57 -3.57 -14.54
C ILE A 440 -27.97 -2.88 -15.77
N ARG A 441 -27.89 -3.56 -16.94
CA ARG A 441 -27.49 -2.93 -18.20
C ARG A 441 -28.47 -1.83 -18.65
N GLU A 442 -29.71 -1.96 -18.26
CA GLU A 442 -30.78 -1.02 -18.61
C GLU A 442 -30.81 0.19 -17.65
N GLU A 443 -30.06 0.13 -16.53
CA GLU A 443 -29.90 1.25 -15.64
C GLU A 443 -29.01 2.32 -16.29
N SER A 444 -29.42 3.58 -16.14
CA SER A 444 -28.65 4.74 -16.63
C SER A 444 -27.51 5.18 -15.72
N ALA A 445 -27.30 4.47 -14.60
CA ALA A 445 -26.29 4.82 -13.59
C ALA A 445 -24.87 4.65 -14.14
N PRO A 446 -23.93 5.56 -13.84
CA PRO A 446 -22.52 5.35 -14.09
C PRO A 446 -22.01 4.10 -13.35
N MET A 447 -21.18 3.31 -14.04
CA MET A 447 -20.69 2.05 -13.49
C MET A 447 -19.17 1.98 -13.47
N LEU A 448 -18.64 1.32 -12.44
CA LEU A 448 -17.23 0.97 -12.28
C LEU A 448 -17.13 -0.53 -11.95
N ILE A 449 -16.25 -1.26 -12.64
CA ILE A 449 -16.18 -2.72 -12.53
C ILE A 449 -14.79 -3.14 -12.04
N PHE A 450 -14.75 -3.85 -10.91
CA PHE A 450 -13.56 -4.47 -10.38
C PHE A 450 -13.60 -5.98 -10.53
N LEU A 451 -12.54 -6.56 -11.09
CA LEU A 451 -12.31 -8.01 -11.18
C LEU A 451 -11.19 -8.36 -10.19
N MET A 452 -11.57 -8.93 -9.06
CA MET A 452 -10.72 -9.01 -7.86
C MET A 452 -10.17 -10.40 -7.57
N HIS A 453 -10.51 -11.43 -8.37
CA HIS A 453 -9.98 -12.77 -8.12
C HIS A 453 -8.45 -12.76 -8.02
N GLN A 454 -7.90 -13.55 -7.10
CA GLN A 454 -6.46 -13.71 -6.96
C GLN A 454 -5.85 -14.41 -8.19
N ASP A 455 -6.60 -15.37 -8.75
CA ASP A 455 -6.24 -16.04 -10.00
C ASP A 455 -6.65 -15.18 -11.21
N VAL A 456 -5.67 -14.78 -12.00
CA VAL A 456 -5.88 -14.00 -13.22
C VAL A 456 -6.78 -14.70 -14.23
N ILE A 457 -6.78 -16.05 -14.28
CA ILE A 457 -7.65 -16.82 -15.20
C ILE A 457 -9.12 -16.65 -14.82
N GLN A 458 -9.44 -16.61 -13.53
CA GLN A 458 -10.82 -16.35 -13.09
C GLN A 458 -11.24 -14.91 -13.44
N ASN A 459 -10.36 -13.94 -13.32
CA ASN A 459 -10.62 -12.58 -13.79
C ASN A 459 -10.87 -12.51 -15.29
N LEU A 460 -10.12 -13.27 -16.11
CA LEU A 460 -10.34 -13.32 -17.56
C LEU A 460 -11.68 -13.99 -17.93
N LYS A 461 -12.10 -15.04 -17.19
CA LYS A 461 -13.42 -15.65 -17.35
C LYS A 461 -14.53 -14.65 -17.01
N ALA A 462 -14.42 -13.96 -15.89
CA ALA A 462 -15.37 -12.91 -15.50
C ALA A 462 -15.40 -11.77 -16.51
N LEU A 463 -14.25 -11.32 -17.00
CA LEU A 463 -14.14 -10.30 -18.04
C LEU A 463 -14.88 -10.70 -19.32
N ASN A 464 -14.73 -11.95 -19.78
CA ASN A 464 -15.42 -12.43 -20.98
C ASN A 464 -16.95 -12.42 -20.80
N LEU A 465 -17.45 -12.79 -19.62
CA LEU A 465 -18.87 -12.71 -19.30
C LEU A 465 -19.34 -11.24 -19.29
N ILE A 466 -18.63 -10.37 -18.61
CA ILE A 466 -19.00 -8.96 -18.42
C ILE A 466 -18.97 -8.20 -19.76
N ASN A 467 -18.02 -8.48 -20.64
CA ASN A 467 -17.90 -7.82 -21.93
C ASN A 467 -19.14 -8.04 -22.84
N ARG A 468 -19.91 -9.10 -22.61
CA ARG A 468 -21.17 -9.32 -23.34
C ARG A 468 -22.25 -8.29 -23.02
N TYR A 469 -22.18 -7.66 -21.85
CA TYR A 469 -23.15 -6.68 -21.36
C TYR A 469 -22.57 -5.28 -21.28
N PHE A 470 -21.29 -5.14 -20.94
CA PHE A 470 -20.62 -3.89 -20.59
C PHE A 470 -19.28 -3.73 -21.31
N GLU A 471 -19.22 -4.00 -22.61
CA GLU A 471 -17.96 -3.95 -23.38
C GLU A 471 -17.25 -2.58 -23.28
N LYS A 472 -18.03 -1.50 -23.31
CA LYS A 472 -17.52 -0.13 -23.33
C LYS A 472 -17.10 0.42 -21.97
N LEU A 473 -17.54 -0.20 -20.87
CA LEU A 473 -17.24 0.29 -19.53
C LEU A 473 -15.80 -0.04 -19.12
N PRO A 474 -15.17 0.82 -18.30
CA PRO A 474 -13.85 0.55 -17.73
C PRO A 474 -13.88 -0.63 -16.75
N LYS A 475 -12.83 -1.44 -16.79
CA LYS A 475 -12.64 -2.60 -15.92
C LYS A 475 -11.27 -2.52 -15.27
N ILE A 476 -11.26 -2.72 -13.97
CA ILE A 476 -10.06 -2.74 -13.13
C ILE A 476 -9.80 -4.19 -12.74
N ILE A 477 -8.65 -4.74 -13.14
CA ILE A 477 -8.36 -6.16 -13.02
C ILE A 477 -7.20 -6.40 -12.08
N ARG A 478 -7.41 -7.18 -11.02
CA ARG A 478 -6.32 -7.68 -10.16
C ARG A 478 -5.45 -8.65 -10.97
N ASN A 479 -4.16 -8.37 -11.02
CA ASN A 479 -3.18 -9.14 -11.78
C ASN A 479 -1.90 -9.34 -10.95
N VAL A 480 -1.91 -10.34 -10.09
CA VAL A 480 -0.79 -10.67 -9.20
C VAL A 480 0.37 -11.31 -9.98
N SER A 481 0.06 -11.95 -11.11
CA SER A 481 1.01 -12.71 -11.91
C SER A 481 1.87 -11.87 -12.85
N ASN A 482 1.70 -10.56 -12.87
CA ASN A 482 2.39 -9.62 -13.76
C ASN A 482 2.30 -10.01 -15.25
N VAL A 483 1.15 -10.55 -15.66
CA VAL A 483 0.85 -10.89 -17.05
C VAL A 483 0.49 -9.62 -17.81
N ASP A 484 1.10 -9.38 -18.94
CA ASP A 484 0.76 -8.23 -19.79
C ASP A 484 -0.62 -8.43 -20.45
N LEU A 485 -1.66 -7.98 -19.74
CA LEU A 485 -3.05 -8.10 -20.20
C LEU A 485 -3.32 -7.27 -21.46
N THR A 486 -2.53 -6.25 -21.76
CA THR A 486 -2.71 -5.42 -22.95
C THR A 486 -2.35 -6.19 -24.20
N LYS A 487 -1.37 -7.08 -24.12
CA LYS A 487 -1.01 -7.99 -25.22
C LYS A 487 -2.02 -9.11 -25.43
N LEU A 488 -2.66 -9.58 -24.33
CA LEU A 488 -3.66 -10.64 -24.42
C LEU A 488 -5.02 -10.11 -24.93
N LEU A 489 -5.31 -8.85 -24.70
CA LEU A 489 -6.62 -8.23 -24.98
C LEU A 489 -6.47 -6.91 -25.73
N PRO A 490 -5.85 -6.89 -26.93
CA PRO A 490 -5.56 -5.66 -27.66
C PRO A 490 -6.82 -4.85 -28.01
N GLN A 491 -7.98 -5.49 -28.23
CA GLN A 491 -9.25 -4.83 -28.51
C GLN A 491 -9.81 -4.02 -27.32
N ASN A 492 -9.31 -4.26 -26.12
CA ASN A 492 -9.73 -3.56 -24.90
C ASN A 492 -8.72 -2.50 -24.44
N GLN A 493 -7.79 -2.11 -25.31
CA GLN A 493 -6.77 -1.12 -24.98
C GLN A 493 -7.43 0.22 -24.54
N GLY A 494 -6.99 0.76 -23.41
CA GLY A 494 -7.57 1.96 -22.80
C GLY A 494 -8.83 1.76 -21.96
N LYS A 495 -9.45 0.55 -21.95
CA LYS A 495 -10.64 0.24 -21.14
C LYS A 495 -10.35 -0.72 -19.98
N ILE A 496 -9.15 -1.26 -19.92
CA ILE A 496 -8.70 -2.18 -18.90
C ILE A 496 -7.47 -1.58 -18.20
N ARG A 497 -7.51 -1.59 -16.87
CA ARG A 497 -6.34 -1.30 -16.03
C ARG A 497 -6.08 -2.51 -15.13
N SER A 498 -4.82 -2.96 -15.07
CA SER A 498 -4.38 -3.98 -14.13
C SER A 498 -3.74 -3.36 -12.89
N PHE A 499 -3.85 -4.04 -11.76
CA PHE A 499 -3.24 -3.65 -10.49
C PHE A 499 -2.91 -4.87 -9.62
N GLY A 500 -2.18 -4.67 -8.53
CA GLY A 500 -1.90 -5.72 -7.55
C GLY A 500 -0.55 -6.41 -7.74
N ASP A 501 0.29 -5.92 -8.66
CA ASP A 501 1.69 -6.30 -8.72
C ASP A 501 2.43 -5.67 -7.54
N LEU A 502 2.87 -6.50 -6.60
CA LEU A 502 3.62 -6.06 -5.41
C LEU A 502 4.94 -5.36 -5.78
N SER A 503 5.50 -5.63 -6.95
CA SER A 503 6.74 -5.00 -7.40
C SER A 503 6.58 -3.49 -7.67
N GLU A 504 5.36 -3.04 -8.00
CA GLU A 504 5.04 -1.62 -8.18
C GLU A 504 4.88 -0.88 -6.84
N ILE A 505 4.48 -1.60 -5.79
CA ILE A 505 4.17 -1.04 -4.47
C ILE A 505 5.38 -1.07 -3.57
N MET A 506 6.13 -2.19 -3.58
CA MET A 506 7.32 -2.37 -2.75
C MET A 506 8.53 -1.64 -3.35
N THR A 507 8.43 -0.32 -3.48
CA THR A 507 9.46 0.56 -4.05
C THR A 507 9.90 1.61 -3.05
N GLY A 508 11.09 2.17 -3.26
CA GLY A 508 11.57 3.28 -2.46
C GLY A 508 10.75 4.57 -2.68
N GLU A 509 10.12 4.73 -3.85
CA GLU A 509 9.19 5.85 -4.12
C GLU A 509 7.98 5.78 -3.19
N VAL A 510 7.31 4.63 -3.17
CA VAL A 510 6.07 4.45 -2.42
C VAL A 510 6.34 4.40 -0.92
N ILE A 511 7.32 3.59 -0.47
CA ILE A 511 7.54 3.34 0.97
C ILE A 511 8.42 4.41 1.62
N VAL A 512 9.57 4.76 1.00
CA VAL A 512 10.56 5.65 1.62
C VAL A 512 10.28 7.13 1.36
N ARG A 513 9.86 7.45 0.14
CA ARG A 513 9.51 8.83 -0.23
C ARG A 513 8.05 9.15 0.03
N GLU A 514 7.26 8.14 0.43
CA GLU A 514 5.84 8.27 0.74
C GLU A 514 5.08 9.02 -0.38
N GLU A 515 5.31 8.60 -1.63
CA GLU A 515 4.75 9.25 -2.82
C GLU A 515 3.22 9.39 -2.72
N LEU A 516 2.55 8.32 -2.26
CA LEU A 516 1.10 8.33 -2.07
C LEU A 516 0.62 9.24 -0.93
N ASP A 517 1.52 9.69 -0.05
CA ASP A 517 1.20 10.61 1.04
C ASP A 517 1.52 12.07 0.72
N LYS A 518 2.11 12.37 -0.44
CA LYS A 518 2.45 13.76 -0.83
C LYS A 518 1.24 14.68 -0.77
N ARG A 519 0.12 14.27 -1.37
CA ARG A 519 -1.12 15.06 -1.33
C ARG A 519 -1.66 15.21 0.08
N ALA A 520 -1.64 14.14 0.88
CA ALA A 520 -2.09 14.19 2.27
C ALA A 520 -1.23 15.11 3.14
N LYS A 521 0.09 15.14 2.92
CA LYS A 521 1.02 16.06 3.58
C LYS A 521 0.77 17.51 3.17
N ALA A 522 0.56 17.75 1.88
CA ALA A 522 0.20 19.07 1.37
C ALA A 522 -1.15 19.53 1.94
N PHE A 523 -2.15 18.65 1.94
CA PHE A 523 -3.45 18.91 2.55
C PHE A 523 -3.31 19.27 4.03
N ASN A 524 -2.59 18.48 4.83
CA ASN A 524 -2.37 18.76 6.25
C ASN A 524 -1.70 20.13 6.47
N LYS A 525 -0.69 20.46 5.66
CA LYS A 525 -0.02 21.76 5.71
C LYS A 525 -1.00 22.90 5.40
N SER A 526 -1.76 22.78 4.32
CA SER A 526 -2.76 23.77 3.92
C SER A 526 -3.87 23.92 4.96
N TYR A 527 -4.32 22.81 5.52
CA TYR A 527 -5.31 22.78 6.60
C TYR A 527 -4.79 23.51 7.85
N ASN A 528 -3.57 23.21 8.30
CA ASN A 528 -2.96 23.88 9.45
C ASN A 528 -2.80 25.38 9.22
N GLN A 529 -2.38 25.79 8.01
CA GLN A 529 -2.25 27.21 7.65
C GLN A 529 -3.62 27.91 7.69
N ALA A 530 -4.65 27.32 7.08
CA ALA A 530 -5.99 27.86 7.09
C ALA A 530 -6.56 27.91 8.51
N SER A 531 -6.35 26.85 9.31
CA SER A 531 -6.76 26.80 10.73
C SER A 531 -6.07 27.88 11.56
N SER A 532 -4.78 28.10 11.36
CA SER A 532 -4.01 29.15 12.06
C SER A 532 -4.50 30.56 11.67
N ILE A 533 -4.72 30.81 10.37
CA ILE A 533 -5.24 32.11 9.90
C ILE A 533 -6.64 32.38 10.48
N ALA A 534 -7.49 31.36 10.52
CA ALA A 534 -8.82 31.46 11.12
C ALA A 534 -8.79 31.48 12.66
N GLY A 535 -7.65 31.24 13.30
CA GLY A 535 -7.53 31.20 14.76
C GLY A 535 -8.17 29.99 15.41
N MET A 536 -8.28 28.87 14.67
CA MET A 536 -9.04 27.67 15.07
C MET A 536 -8.17 26.55 15.66
N GLY A 537 -6.85 26.64 15.65
CA GLY A 537 -6.02 25.57 16.19
C GLY A 537 -4.52 25.78 16.07
N GLU A 538 -3.76 24.85 16.64
CA GLU A 538 -2.31 24.82 16.57
C GLU A 538 -1.82 24.05 15.35
N ASP A 539 -0.68 24.46 14.80
CA ASP A 539 0.01 23.76 13.72
C ASP A 539 0.60 22.45 14.25
N THR A 540 0.11 21.33 13.74
CA THR A 540 0.63 20.00 14.07
C THR A 540 1.30 19.40 12.83
N SER A 541 2.62 19.18 12.92
CA SER A 541 3.38 18.64 11.80
C SER A 541 2.93 17.21 11.45
N TRP A 542 3.09 16.81 10.18
CA TRP A 542 2.72 15.47 9.70
C TRP A 542 3.29 14.34 10.55
N ASN A 543 4.55 14.47 10.99
CA ASN A 543 5.23 13.42 11.75
C ASN A 543 4.66 13.25 13.18
N GLU A 544 4.06 14.32 13.72
CA GLU A 544 3.45 14.31 15.06
C GLU A 544 2.01 13.83 15.06
N LEU A 545 1.39 13.73 13.89
CA LEU A 545 0.03 13.20 13.78
C LEU A 545 -0.03 11.71 14.16
N SER A 546 -1.06 11.35 14.93
CA SER A 546 -1.40 9.94 15.16
C SER A 546 -1.81 9.25 13.85
N TYR A 547 -1.75 7.91 13.83
CA TYR A 547 -2.19 7.10 12.69
C TYR A 547 -3.60 7.47 12.21
N VAL A 548 -4.55 7.66 13.15
CA VAL A 548 -5.94 8.07 12.84
C VAL A 548 -5.99 9.43 12.14
N LYS A 549 -5.24 10.42 12.64
CA LYS A 549 -5.18 11.76 12.03
C LYS A 549 -4.49 11.75 10.67
N LYS A 550 -3.41 10.97 10.50
CA LYS A 550 -2.78 10.77 9.18
C LYS A 550 -3.77 10.18 8.18
N ASN A 551 -4.54 9.17 8.59
CA ASN A 551 -5.57 8.58 7.73
C ASN A 551 -6.68 9.57 7.39
N SER A 552 -7.13 10.39 8.34
CA SER A 552 -8.11 11.46 8.06
C SER A 552 -7.59 12.42 6.99
N SER A 553 -6.34 12.87 7.08
CA SER A 553 -5.71 13.73 6.07
C SER A 553 -5.56 13.03 4.71
N ARG A 554 -5.21 11.73 4.68
CA ARG A 554 -5.17 10.91 3.46
C ARG A 554 -6.52 10.86 2.76
N GLN A 555 -7.57 10.62 3.53
CA GLN A 555 -8.93 10.49 3.04
C GLN A 555 -9.48 11.83 2.55
N SER A 556 -9.22 12.93 3.25
CA SER A 556 -9.59 14.27 2.80
C SER A 556 -8.86 14.66 1.50
N ALA A 557 -7.56 14.36 1.42
CA ALA A 557 -6.76 14.62 0.23
C ALA A 557 -7.19 13.76 -0.98
N SER A 558 -7.59 12.50 -0.76
CA SER A 558 -8.15 11.65 -1.82
C SER A 558 -9.45 12.23 -2.37
N HIS A 559 -10.35 12.66 -1.49
CA HIS A 559 -11.65 13.23 -1.87
C HIS A 559 -11.55 14.66 -2.43
N ALA A 560 -10.41 15.34 -2.30
CA ALA A 560 -10.23 16.71 -2.82
C ALA A 560 -10.48 16.78 -4.34
N ALA A 561 -10.07 15.74 -5.09
CA ALA A 561 -10.31 15.66 -6.53
C ALA A 561 -11.81 15.67 -6.90
N ILE A 562 -12.66 15.06 -6.06
CA ILE A 562 -14.12 15.07 -6.22
C ILE A 562 -14.68 16.50 -6.03
N LYS A 563 -14.26 17.16 -4.96
CA LYS A 563 -14.68 18.55 -4.70
C LYS A 563 -14.23 19.50 -5.80
N GLU A 564 -12.98 19.34 -6.29
CA GLU A 564 -12.48 20.12 -7.43
C GLU A 564 -13.32 19.88 -8.69
N GLU A 565 -13.71 18.64 -8.95
CA GLU A 565 -14.53 18.31 -10.12
C GLU A 565 -15.95 18.87 -10.01
N ILE A 566 -16.54 18.85 -8.80
CA ILE A 566 -17.81 19.51 -8.50
C ILE A 566 -17.70 21.00 -8.80
N LEU A 567 -16.66 21.69 -8.29
CA LEU A 567 -16.42 23.10 -8.55
C LEU A 567 -16.28 23.41 -10.04
N LYS A 568 -15.49 22.62 -10.79
CA LYS A 568 -15.33 22.78 -12.25
C LYS A 568 -16.64 22.62 -12.98
N THR A 569 -17.47 21.66 -12.55
CA THR A 569 -18.73 21.35 -13.21
C THR A 569 -19.76 22.45 -12.92
N VAL A 570 -19.83 22.93 -11.68
CA VAL A 570 -20.71 24.02 -11.25
C VAL A 570 -20.31 25.35 -11.88
N PHE A 571 -19.03 25.68 -11.86
CA PHE A 571 -18.50 26.91 -12.45
C PHE A 571 -18.03 26.68 -13.91
N LYS A 572 -18.89 26.12 -14.73
CA LYS A 572 -18.63 25.80 -16.14
C LYS A 572 -18.04 27.02 -16.90
N GLY A 573 -16.90 26.80 -17.55
CA GLY A 573 -16.22 27.85 -18.32
C GLY A 573 -15.28 28.74 -17.50
N LYS A 574 -15.20 28.59 -16.18
CA LYS A 574 -14.22 29.30 -15.34
C LYS A 574 -12.89 28.53 -15.28
N SER A 575 -11.80 29.28 -15.29
CA SER A 575 -10.47 28.72 -15.13
C SER A 575 -10.22 28.25 -13.69
N SER A 576 -9.25 27.36 -13.50
CA SER A 576 -8.81 26.95 -12.15
C SER A 576 -8.33 28.13 -11.31
N GLN A 577 -7.80 29.18 -11.93
CA GLN A 577 -7.36 30.40 -11.26
C GLN A 577 -8.56 31.20 -10.73
N GLU A 578 -9.63 31.34 -11.51
CA GLU A 578 -10.86 32.02 -11.08
C GLU A 578 -11.54 31.27 -9.93
N MET A 579 -11.60 29.94 -9.98
CA MET A 579 -12.13 29.13 -8.89
C MET A 579 -11.33 29.27 -7.60
N ARG A 580 -10.00 29.31 -7.70
CA ARG A 580 -9.13 29.56 -6.53
C ARG A 580 -9.31 30.98 -5.97
N ALA A 581 -9.46 31.97 -6.84
CA ALA A 581 -9.73 33.35 -6.41
C ALA A 581 -11.07 33.44 -5.66
N TYR A 582 -12.11 32.79 -6.17
CA TYR A 582 -13.40 32.68 -5.49
C TYR A 582 -13.27 32.03 -4.10
N LEU A 583 -12.62 30.87 -4.02
CA LEU A 583 -12.44 30.19 -2.74
C LEU A 583 -11.63 31.03 -1.74
N LYS A 584 -10.60 31.74 -2.23
CA LYS A 584 -9.79 32.63 -1.40
C LYS A 584 -10.61 33.80 -0.86
N GLU A 585 -11.42 34.46 -1.69
CA GLU A 585 -12.33 35.53 -1.28
C GLU A 585 -13.29 35.06 -0.18
N LYS A 586 -13.90 33.90 -0.40
CA LYS A 586 -14.82 33.31 0.58
C LYS A 586 -14.12 32.84 1.86
N PHE A 587 -12.89 32.40 1.78
CA PHE A 587 -12.07 32.09 2.95
C PHE A 587 -11.79 33.36 3.78
N GLU A 588 -11.50 34.50 3.14
CA GLU A 588 -11.29 35.77 3.85
C GLU A 588 -12.58 36.28 4.52
N GLU A 589 -13.76 36.04 3.95
CA GLU A 589 -15.04 36.29 4.59
C GLU A 589 -15.24 35.38 5.82
N PHE A 590 -14.98 34.08 5.66
CA PHE A 590 -15.06 33.09 6.75
C PHE A 590 -14.08 33.41 7.89
N ALA A 591 -12.85 33.77 7.59
CA ALA A 591 -11.85 34.14 8.61
C ALA A 591 -12.32 35.35 9.46
N ARG A 592 -13.01 36.31 8.84
CA ARG A 592 -13.61 37.45 9.58
C ARG A 592 -14.73 37.01 10.50
N LEU A 593 -15.52 35.99 10.12
CA LEU A 593 -16.54 35.42 11.00
C LEU A 593 -15.93 34.76 12.24
N GLN A 594 -14.76 34.13 12.11
CA GLN A 594 -14.06 33.50 13.24
C GLN A 594 -13.65 34.50 14.33
N ASP A 595 -13.41 35.75 13.98
CA ASP A 595 -13.17 36.79 14.99
C ASP A 595 -14.41 37.13 15.82
N LEU A 596 -15.63 36.87 15.31
CA LEU A 596 -16.86 36.98 16.08
C LEU A 596 -16.99 35.88 17.14
N GLN A 597 -16.49 34.68 16.88
CA GLN A 597 -16.49 33.57 17.84
C GLN A 597 -15.81 33.93 19.16
N LYS A 598 -14.76 34.75 19.10
CA LYS A 598 -14.04 35.27 20.26
C LYS A 598 -14.90 36.24 21.10
N LYS A 599 -15.97 36.82 20.51
CA LYS A 599 -16.86 37.80 21.16
C LYS A 599 -18.15 37.17 21.64
N SER A 600 -18.85 36.39 20.83
CA SER A 600 -20.04 35.64 21.16
C SER A 600 -20.21 34.45 20.25
N LYS A 601 -20.38 33.29 20.86
CA LYS A 601 -20.63 32.03 20.14
C LYS A 601 -21.94 32.02 19.38
N GLU A 602 -23.01 32.56 20.01
CA GLU A 602 -24.35 32.59 19.44
C GLU A 602 -24.39 33.45 18.18
N VAL A 603 -23.70 34.61 18.23
CA VAL A 603 -23.55 35.47 17.06
C VAL A 603 -22.77 34.76 15.96
N PHE A 604 -21.66 34.13 16.31
CA PHE A 604 -20.90 33.36 15.34
C PHE A 604 -21.72 32.25 14.67
N GLN A 605 -22.43 31.44 15.44
CA GLN A 605 -23.27 30.38 14.89
C GLN A 605 -24.37 30.89 13.97
N LYS A 606 -24.96 32.05 14.31
CA LYS A 606 -25.99 32.68 13.48
C LYS A 606 -25.38 33.17 12.14
N GLU A 607 -24.28 33.90 12.22
CA GLU A 607 -23.59 34.43 11.03
C GLU A 607 -22.99 33.32 10.18
N PHE A 608 -22.48 32.24 10.77
CA PHE A 608 -22.00 31.07 10.02
C PHE A 608 -23.13 30.40 9.21
N ARG A 609 -24.30 30.23 9.80
CA ARG A 609 -25.47 29.71 9.08
C ARG A 609 -25.94 30.65 7.96
N ALA A 610 -25.92 31.96 8.20
CA ALA A 610 -26.20 32.94 7.15
C ALA A 610 -25.18 32.88 6.01
N PHE A 611 -23.88 32.75 6.35
CA PHE A 611 -22.81 32.60 5.37
C PHE A 611 -23.00 31.36 4.48
N LEU A 612 -23.34 30.20 5.07
CA LEU A 612 -23.62 28.98 4.29
C LEU A 612 -24.83 29.15 3.38
N LYS A 613 -25.90 29.76 3.89
CA LYS A 613 -27.12 30.03 3.11
C LYS A 613 -26.84 30.94 1.91
N ASP A 614 -25.99 31.95 2.10
CA ASP A 614 -25.59 32.88 1.02
C ASP A 614 -24.56 32.29 0.04
N ASN A 615 -23.97 31.13 0.38
CA ASN A 615 -22.96 30.45 -0.43
C ASN A 615 -23.32 28.97 -0.62
N PRO A 616 -24.38 28.63 -1.39
CA PRO A 616 -24.93 27.26 -1.47
C PRO A 616 -23.94 26.21 -1.99
N VAL A 617 -22.98 26.59 -2.83
CA VAL A 617 -21.92 25.67 -3.29
C VAL A 617 -20.99 25.30 -2.13
N LEU A 618 -20.64 26.25 -1.26
CA LEU A 618 -19.83 25.97 -0.07
C LEU A 618 -20.61 25.18 0.98
N ASP A 619 -21.90 25.46 1.14
CA ASP A 619 -22.80 24.68 2.00
C ASP A 619 -22.86 23.22 1.53
N PHE A 620 -23.10 23.01 0.22
CA PHE A 620 -23.09 21.66 -0.38
C PHE A 620 -21.78 20.91 -0.12
N LEU A 621 -20.63 21.57 -0.39
CA LEU A 621 -19.32 20.96 -0.22
C LEU A 621 -18.98 20.69 1.26
N SER A 622 -19.46 21.53 2.20
CA SER A 622 -19.28 21.33 3.64
C SER A 622 -20.10 20.14 4.14
N ARG A 623 -21.36 20.05 3.73
CA ARG A 623 -22.23 18.88 4.01
C ARG A 623 -21.63 17.59 3.43
N LEU A 624 -21.11 17.66 2.22
CA LEU A 624 -20.47 16.53 1.55
C LEU A 624 -19.17 16.11 2.27
N GLU A 625 -18.39 17.07 2.76
CA GLU A 625 -17.20 16.78 3.57
C GLU A 625 -17.57 16.14 4.90
N HIS A 626 -18.59 16.64 5.58
CA HIS A 626 -19.09 16.02 6.81
C HIS A 626 -19.53 14.58 6.57
N LYS A 627 -20.34 14.32 5.53
CA LYS A 627 -20.77 12.98 5.15
C LYS A 627 -19.58 12.08 4.85
N ARG A 628 -18.61 12.57 4.04
CA ARG A 628 -17.37 11.84 3.75
C ARG A 628 -16.60 11.50 5.04
N TRP A 629 -16.49 12.47 5.95
CA TRP A 629 -15.81 12.27 7.23
C TRP A 629 -16.53 11.21 8.06
N CYS A 630 -17.85 11.26 8.17
CA CYS A 630 -18.64 10.22 8.83
C CYS A 630 -18.40 8.85 8.18
N ASN A 631 -18.45 8.75 6.84
CA ASN A 631 -18.24 7.52 6.10
C ASN A 631 -16.83 6.93 6.35
N SER A 632 -15.81 7.78 6.44
CA SER A 632 -14.46 7.34 6.75
C SER A 632 -14.32 6.78 8.17
N TYR A 633 -15.02 7.35 9.13
CA TYR A 633 -15.07 6.83 10.51
C TYR A 633 -15.88 5.53 10.59
N TYR A 634 -17.00 5.43 9.86
CA TYR A 634 -17.75 4.16 9.73
C TYR A 634 -16.89 3.07 9.12
N ALA A 635 -16.07 3.40 8.11
CA ALA A 635 -15.13 2.46 7.50
C ALA A 635 -14.03 1.97 8.46
N MET A 636 -13.69 2.76 9.49
CA MET A 636 -12.80 2.37 10.58
C MET A 636 -13.53 1.63 11.73
N GLY A 637 -14.85 1.43 11.61
CA GLY A 637 -15.68 0.75 12.60
C GLY A 637 -16.17 1.65 13.75
N PHE A 638 -16.08 2.98 13.62
CA PHE A 638 -16.64 3.90 14.59
C PHE A 638 -18.17 3.97 14.48
N ARG A 639 -18.80 4.32 15.59
CA ARG A 639 -20.24 4.54 15.71
C ARG A 639 -20.52 5.79 16.54
N TYR A 640 -21.72 6.29 16.44
CA TYR A 640 -22.17 7.38 17.31
C TYR A 640 -22.07 6.98 18.79
N GLY A 641 -21.65 7.90 19.62
CA GLY A 641 -21.65 7.80 21.07
C GLY A 641 -21.46 9.19 21.68
N GLU A 642 -21.99 9.43 22.85
CA GLU A 642 -21.98 10.75 23.51
C GLU A 642 -20.58 11.32 23.78
N LYS A 643 -19.59 10.44 23.86
CA LYS A 643 -18.17 10.81 24.10
C LYS A 643 -17.27 10.18 23.05
N LYS A 644 -16.21 10.91 22.70
CA LYS A 644 -15.13 10.38 21.88
C LYS A 644 -14.34 9.35 22.68
N ASP A 645 -14.31 8.12 22.20
CA ASP A 645 -13.52 7.01 22.76
C ASP A 645 -12.96 6.17 21.63
N GLU A 646 -11.65 6.26 21.43
CA GLU A 646 -10.97 5.53 20.35
C GLU A 646 -10.90 4.02 20.64
N SER A 647 -10.88 3.60 21.91
CA SER A 647 -10.88 2.19 22.31
C SER A 647 -12.23 1.51 22.03
N ARG A 648 -13.32 2.23 22.28
CA ARG A 648 -14.69 1.78 22.00
C ARG A 648 -15.18 2.14 20.62
N LYS A 649 -14.36 2.84 19.84
CA LYS A 649 -14.68 3.37 18.52
C LYS A 649 -15.99 4.16 18.50
N THR A 650 -16.13 5.12 19.43
CA THR A 650 -17.27 6.02 19.46
C THR A 650 -16.86 7.48 19.22
N HIS A 651 -17.75 8.24 18.56
CA HIS A 651 -17.54 9.66 18.31
C HIS A 651 -18.87 10.42 18.33
N PRO A 652 -18.98 11.58 19.04
CA PRO A 652 -20.24 12.31 19.18
C PRO A 652 -20.65 13.08 17.94
N CYS A 653 -19.76 13.28 16.97
CA CYS A 653 -20.04 14.00 15.73
C CYS A 653 -20.42 13.08 14.56
N LEU A 654 -20.60 11.78 14.78
CA LEU A 654 -21.10 10.86 13.76
C LEU A 654 -22.62 10.99 13.62
N ILE A 655 -23.05 12.15 13.14
CA ILE A 655 -24.43 12.57 12.96
C ILE A 655 -24.63 12.88 11.48
N GLU A 656 -25.56 12.20 10.82
CA GLU A 656 -25.82 12.37 9.39
C GLU A 656 -26.71 13.59 9.09
N ASP A 657 -27.53 13.99 10.08
CA ASP A 657 -28.41 15.15 9.95
C ASP A 657 -27.61 16.46 10.12
N TRP A 658 -27.35 17.12 8.99
CA TRP A 658 -26.60 18.37 8.95
C TRP A 658 -27.27 19.51 9.73
N GLU A 659 -28.60 19.57 9.77
CA GLU A 659 -29.31 20.60 10.52
C GLU A 659 -29.10 20.45 12.04
N MET A 660 -28.98 19.21 12.52
CA MET A 660 -28.51 18.95 13.88
C MET A 660 -27.07 19.39 14.11
N VAL A 661 -26.19 19.13 13.12
CA VAL A 661 -24.75 19.47 13.22
C VAL A 661 -24.56 20.99 13.34
N ILE A 662 -25.21 21.78 12.47
CA ILE A 662 -25.11 23.26 12.48
C ILE A 662 -26.04 23.92 13.52
N GLY A 663 -26.94 23.15 14.14
CA GLY A 663 -27.88 23.58 15.15
C GLY A 663 -27.45 23.20 16.56
N GLU A 664 -28.17 22.22 17.13
CA GLU A 664 -28.04 21.82 18.54
C GLU A 664 -26.64 21.25 18.88
N LYS A 665 -25.96 20.63 17.92
CA LYS A 665 -24.65 19.97 18.09
C LYS A 665 -23.48 20.82 17.62
N PHE A 666 -23.68 22.07 17.30
CA PHE A 666 -22.64 22.94 16.75
C PHE A 666 -21.35 22.94 17.60
N ASP A 667 -21.48 23.18 18.91
CA ASP A 667 -20.34 23.24 19.84
C ASP A 667 -19.63 21.90 20.07
N ILE A 668 -20.22 20.80 19.61
CA ILE A 668 -19.63 19.45 19.71
C ILE A 668 -19.02 19.02 18.40
N CYS A 669 -19.73 19.31 17.30
CA CYS A 669 -19.35 18.83 15.97
C CYS A 669 -18.41 19.78 15.22
N HIS A 670 -18.43 21.08 15.57
CA HIS A 670 -17.58 22.09 14.96
C HIS A 670 -17.62 22.06 13.41
N PRO A 671 -18.81 22.31 12.79
CA PRO A 671 -18.97 22.22 11.33
C PRO A 671 -18.09 23.19 10.55
N GLU A 672 -17.54 24.20 11.20
CA GLU A 672 -16.55 25.12 10.66
C GLU A 672 -15.27 24.39 10.17
N TYR A 673 -14.93 23.22 10.73
CA TYR A 673 -13.81 22.42 10.27
C TYR A 673 -14.09 21.70 8.94
N ASP A 674 -15.36 21.33 8.68
CA ASP A 674 -15.77 20.76 7.40
C ASP A 674 -15.63 21.80 6.28
N LEU A 675 -16.06 23.03 6.52
CA LEU A 675 -15.86 24.15 5.59
C LEU A 675 -14.38 24.50 5.41
N LEU A 676 -13.60 24.51 6.51
CA LEU A 676 -12.16 24.76 6.45
C LEU A 676 -11.45 23.74 5.54
N SER A 677 -11.87 22.48 5.60
CA SER A 677 -11.36 21.42 4.72
C SER A 677 -11.64 21.73 3.24
N VAL A 678 -12.77 22.36 2.91
CA VAL A 678 -13.06 22.80 1.53
C VAL A 678 -12.11 23.90 1.08
N PHE A 679 -11.80 24.83 1.96
CA PHE A 679 -10.91 25.95 1.63
C PHE A 679 -9.44 25.53 1.39
N THR A 680 -9.02 24.33 1.83
CA THR A 680 -7.66 23.83 1.49
C THR A 680 -7.42 23.72 -0.01
N LEU A 681 -8.49 23.58 -0.82
CA LEU A 681 -8.41 23.45 -2.28
C LEU A 681 -7.77 24.67 -2.98
N PHE A 682 -7.84 25.87 -2.41
CA PHE A 682 -7.21 27.04 -3.02
C PHE A 682 -5.71 27.13 -2.73
N GLN A 683 -5.21 26.45 -1.69
CA GLN A 683 -3.83 26.53 -1.23
C GLN A 683 -2.93 25.45 -1.84
N GLU A 684 -3.49 24.43 -2.49
CA GLU A 684 -2.68 23.38 -3.12
C GLU A 684 -1.86 24.00 -4.28
N GLU A 685 -0.56 24.17 -4.05
CA GLU A 685 0.42 24.38 -5.12
C GLU A 685 0.62 23.03 -5.84
N ARG A 686 0.22 22.99 -7.12
CA ARG A 686 0.50 21.83 -7.99
C ARG A 686 1.90 21.90 -8.55
#